data_3b72476971e4cb98a65167cd1291f3e0
#
_entry.id   3b72476971e4cb98a65167cd1291f3e0
#
_cell.length_a   1.000
_cell.length_b   1.000
_cell.length_c   1.000
_cell.angle_alpha   90.00
_cell.angle_beta   90.00
_cell.angle_gamma   90.00
#
_symmetry.space_group_name_H-M   'P 1'
#
loop_
_entity.id
_entity.type
_entity.pdbx_description
1 polymer ?
#
loop_
_entity_poly.entity_id
_entity_poly.type
_entity_poly.pdbx_seq_one_letter_code
_entity_poly.pdbx_strand_id
1 'polypeptide(L)'
;MTATAAWGAAGASGWTLVAATLVVAGLLLVPGWVIGRAARLGALPSLAVAPAVGSALIGAAEILAHALALTWRPWGWAAIAALTAASSLLARLVAGPAPERERRTTPWSRAEWMILAGGLAAAVIVPAGAILSALPGPGYPAQAFDATFHLNAVAAIREGGNASMLGGLSALYSGRAVYYPTVWHGILALAPGGPVPVSTAGVLALTAVTWPLSLLGLLARVTGLDSACEPEADGAGRRQRVCAVAAVLALSAGVVGFPLLLMTSLAVWPYALSVLGLPGVLVLYDQLRRGAASRRLHLTLVLLALAAACGVVAAHGTGLFNLAILTLPFLVDAAASLWRRSAGSRGARALLATGVFAAVLFLGAGAWLMRSSLASVLGYQRPAGGVASAVATLGQALIDLPMYGTAPGATVPIGIVVGLLTLAAAWSARVRREQRPWLVMWLLVLFLLVLVGGPQWIGRQIGSPWYLQKARILPLAILPALILMAQAGSGQPGQRLWELLRRTASRVGGTRPGRTAAATLVALVLLPVAARVPLERNLVASVYDPQRIQYGTLLTKDAITLIQRSRSSLPDDAVVLGAPSRGATYWWSLGGRHVVYPTRAGADDGTPEDALASAWPTLGQADSRTCTLLNRLGVRYFYSSSDATASGSATGAAPLRWDARLTQVPTEGLELIDSEGSASLWRITACD
;
A
#
# COMPACT_ATOMS: atom_id res chain seq x y z
N MET A 1 7.45 -4.97 -33.95
CA MET A 1 6.40 -4.07 -33.42
C MET A 1 7.05 -3.35 -32.24
N THR A 2 7.35 -2.08 -32.40
CA THR A 2 7.98 -1.25 -31.38
C THR A 2 7.06 -1.14 -30.16
N ALA A 3 7.61 -1.10 -28.95
CA ALA A 3 6.87 -1.06 -27.68
C ALA A 3 5.83 0.08 -27.63
N THR A 4 6.06 1.16 -28.35
CA THR A 4 5.20 2.34 -28.49
C THR A 4 3.85 2.06 -29.18
N ALA A 5 3.79 1.13 -30.17
CA ALA A 5 2.53 0.77 -30.83
C ALA A 5 1.55 0.06 -29.86
N ALA A 6 2.05 -0.63 -28.82
CA ALA A 6 1.21 -1.31 -27.83
C ALA A 6 0.54 -0.34 -26.84
N TRP A 7 1.05 0.89 -26.69
CA TRP A 7 0.50 1.90 -25.78
C TRP A 7 -0.74 2.61 -26.35
N GLY A 8 -0.82 2.74 -27.66
CA GLY A 8 -1.88 3.46 -28.35
C GLY A 8 -3.12 2.61 -28.69
N ALA A 9 -2.95 1.29 -28.87
CA ALA A 9 -4.03 0.42 -29.34
C ALA A 9 -5.02 -0.04 -28.25
N ALA A 10 -4.61 -0.06 -26.98
CA ALA A 10 -5.52 -0.33 -25.88
C ALA A 10 -6.07 0.99 -25.32
N GLY A 11 -7.04 1.58 -26.00
CA GLY A 11 -7.86 2.65 -25.43
C GLY A 11 -8.23 2.27 -24.00
N ALA A 12 -8.19 3.24 -23.05
CA ALA A 12 -8.52 3.02 -21.65
C ALA A 12 -10.00 2.62 -21.51
N SER A 13 -10.34 1.41 -21.93
CA SER A 13 -11.67 0.85 -21.82
C SER A 13 -11.92 0.30 -20.42
N GLY A 14 -13.16 0.25 -19.97
CA GLY A 14 -13.52 -0.37 -18.71
C GLY A 14 -13.07 -1.84 -18.63
N TRP A 15 -13.07 -2.56 -19.74
CA TRP A 15 -12.59 -3.95 -19.83
C TRP A 15 -11.07 -4.07 -19.61
N THR A 16 -10.28 -3.14 -20.16
CA THR A 16 -8.83 -3.09 -19.90
C THR A 16 -8.54 -2.87 -18.42
N LEU A 17 -9.30 -1.99 -17.76
CA LEU A 17 -9.18 -1.74 -16.33
C LEU A 17 -9.51 -3.00 -15.51
N VAL A 18 -10.59 -3.71 -15.85
CA VAL A 18 -10.98 -4.96 -15.19
C VAL A 18 -9.90 -6.03 -15.38
N ALA A 19 -9.45 -6.25 -16.62
CA ALA A 19 -8.41 -7.24 -16.92
C ALA A 19 -7.10 -6.94 -16.16
N ALA A 20 -6.66 -5.68 -16.17
CA ALA A 20 -5.48 -5.27 -15.43
C ALA A 20 -5.64 -5.45 -13.91
N THR A 21 -6.83 -5.13 -13.36
CA THR A 21 -7.13 -5.34 -11.94
C THR A 21 -7.03 -6.82 -11.56
N LEU A 22 -7.60 -7.72 -12.37
CA LEU A 22 -7.53 -9.16 -12.13
C LEU A 22 -6.09 -9.70 -12.24
N VAL A 23 -5.33 -9.22 -13.21
CA VAL A 23 -3.90 -9.60 -13.36
C VAL A 23 -3.09 -9.15 -12.15
N VAL A 24 -3.22 -7.90 -11.73
CA VAL A 24 -2.50 -7.38 -10.57
C VAL A 24 -2.90 -8.12 -9.30
N ALA A 25 -4.20 -8.33 -9.06
CA ALA A 25 -4.68 -9.09 -7.90
C ALA A 25 -4.18 -10.55 -7.94
N GLY A 26 -4.16 -11.17 -9.12
CA GLY A 26 -3.62 -12.51 -9.33
C GLY A 26 -2.14 -12.60 -8.98
N LEU A 27 -1.32 -11.66 -9.46
CA LEU A 27 0.11 -11.61 -9.14
C LEU A 27 0.38 -11.40 -7.64
N LEU A 28 -0.44 -10.59 -6.98
CA LEU A 28 -0.33 -10.33 -5.54
C LEU A 28 -0.75 -11.54 -4.69
N LEU A 29 -1.69 -12.37 -5.17
CA LEU A 29 -2.29 -13.43 -4.35
C LEU A 29 -1.81 -14.83 -4.73
N VAL A 30 -1.81 -15.18 -6.02
CA VAL A 30 -1.67 -16.59 -6.46
C VAL A 30 -0.32 -17.18 -6.07
N PRO A 31 0.85 -16.55 -6.36
CA PRO A 31 2.15 -17.15 -6.05
C PRO A 31 2.31 -17.46 -4.58
N GLY A 32 2.07 -16.47 -3.71
CA GLY A 32 2.22 -16.64 -2.27
C GLY A 32 1.16 -17.57 -1.66
N TRP A 33 -0.08 -17.58 -2.18
CA TRP A 33 -1.12 -18.52 -1.75
C TRP A 33 -0.74 -19.98 -2.05
N VAL A 34 -0.25 -20.26 -3.25
CA VAL A 34 0.19 -21.62 -3.65
C VAL A 34 1.33 -22.10 -2.76
N ILE A 35 2.31 -21.24 -2.47
CA ILE A 35 3.43 -21.55 -1.57
C ILE A 35 2.91 -21.77 -0.13
N GLY A 36 2.00 -20.93 0.37
CA GLY A 36 1.38 -21.09 1.69
C GLY A 36 0.64 -22.44 1.81
N ARG A 37 -0.11 -22.82 0.77
CA ARG A 37 -0.78 -24.14 0.69
C ARG A 37 0.23 -25.30 0.67
N ALA A 38 1.31 -25.14 -0.08
CA ALA A 38 2.40 -26.11 -0.12
C ALA A 38 3.09 -26.27 1.25
N ALA A 39 3.21 -25.17 2.02
CA ALA A 39 3.74 -25.13 3.38
C ALA A 39 2.75 -25.62 4.45
N ARG A 40 1.63 -26.23 4.06
CA ARG A 40 0.59 -26.79 4.96
C ARG A 40 -0.22 -25.75 5.74
N LEU A 41 -0.25 -24.51 5.30
CA LEU A 41 -1.22 -23.56 5.84
C LEU A 41 -2.63 -23.87 5.35
N GLY A 42 -3.64 -23.57 6.15
CA GLY A 42 -5.05 -23.58 5.75
C GLY A 42 -5.31 -22.64 4.55
N ALA A 43 -6.41 -22.83 3.83
CA ALA A 43 -6.73 -22.02 2.66
C ALA A 43 -6.86 -20.53 3.01
N LEU A 44 -7.57 -20.21 4.11
CA LEU A 44 -7.77 -18.83 4.56
C LEU A 44 -6.47 -18.18 5.07
N PRO A 45 -5.69 -18.77 6.00
CA PRO A 45 -4.40 -18.22 6.40
C PRO A 45 -3.43 -18.01 5.23
N SER A 46 -3.47 -18.86 4.19
CA SER A 46 -2.65 -18.69 2.99
C SER A 46 -3.00 -17.41 2.23
N LEU A 47 -4.26 -16.93 2.26
CA LEU A 47 -4.64 -15.63 1.68
C LEU A 47 -3.96 -14.45 2.38
N ALA A 48 -3.83 -14.52 3.71
CA ALA A 48 -3.11 -13.47 4.45
C ALA A 48 -1.61 -13.43 4.12
N VAL A 49 -0.99 -14.61 3.96
CA VAL A 49 0.44 -14.77 3.70
C VAL A 49 0.79 -14.42 2.25
N ALA A 50 -0.17 -14.55 1.35
CA ALA A 50 0.02 -14.43 -0.10
C ALA A 50 0.71 -13.13 -0.54
N PRO A 51 0.29 -11.92 -0.11
CA PRO A 51 0.92 -10.69 -0.60
C PRO A 51 2.38 -10.55 -0.17
N ALA A 52 2.72 -10.95 1.05
CA ALA A 52 4.08 -10.85 1.56
C ALA A 52 5.03 -11.82 0.85
N VAL A 53 4.67 -13.12 0.80
CA VAL A 53 5.49 -14.15 0.13
C VAL A 53 5.54 -13.91 -1.38
N GLY A 54 4.42 -13.49 -1.98
CA GLY A 54 4.37 -13.09 -3.39
C GLY A 54 5.32 -11.94 -3.71
N SER A 55 5.37 -10.91 -2.85
CA SER A 55 6.30 -9.77 -3.02
C SER A 55 7.77 -10.20 -2.92
N ALA A 56 8.11 -11.11 -1.99
CA ALA A 56 9.47 -11.65 -1.90
C ALA A 56 9.86 -12.40 -3.18
N LEU A 57 8.96 -13.23 -3.68
CA LEU A 57 9.18 -14.03 -4.87
C LEU A 57 9.31 -13.16 -6.12
N ILE A 58 8.44 -12.14 -6.27
CA ILE A 58 8.47 -11.23 -7.41
C ILE A 58 9.76 -10.40 -7.39
N GLY A 59 10.16 -9.86 -6.24
CA GLY A 59 11.44 -9.16 -6.11
C GLY A 59 12.64 -10.05 -6.43
N ALA A 60 12.60 -11.33 -6.05
CA ALA A 60 13.63 -12.29 -6.44
C ALA A 60 13.61 -12.57 -7.95
N ALA A 61 12.41 -12.65 -8.56
CA ALA A 61 12.25 -12.82 -10.01
C ALA A 61 12.81 -11.62 -10.79
N GLU A 62 12.58 -10.39 -10.30
CA GLU A 62 13.11 -9.16 -10.90
C GLU A 62 14.65 -9.13 -10.89
N ILE A 63 15.27 -9.51 -9.76
CA ILE A 63 16.73 -9.59 -9.63
C ILE A 63 17.26 -10.69 -10.53
N LEU A 64 16.63 -11.86 -10.54
CA LEU A 64 17.06 -13.00 -11.36
C LEU A 64 16.97 -12.69 -12.86
N ALA A 65 15.87 -12.10 -13.32
CA ALA A 65 15.70 -11.71 -14.71
C ALA A 65 16.79 -10.71 -15.14
N HIS A 66 17.11 -9.74 -14.30
CA HIS A 66 18.19 -8.79 -14.56
C HIS A 66 19.57 -9.47 -14.60
N ALA A 67 19.87 -10.34 -13.64
CA ALA A 67 21.14 -11.07 -13.58
C ALA A 67 21.36 -11.99 -14.80
N LEU A 68 20.27 -12.48 -15.39
CA LEU A 68 20.29 -13.31 -16.60
C LEU A 68 20.14 -12.48 -17.89
N ALA A 69 20.17 -11.15 -17.82
CA ALA A 69 19.95 -10.22 -18.92
C ALA A 69 18.63 -10.48 -19.70
N LEU A 70 17.59 -10.96 -19.00
CA LEU A 70 16.26 -11.20 -19.55
C LEU A 70 15.39 -9.95 -19.40
N THR A 71 14.67 -9.59 -20.46
CA THR A 71 13.70 -8.50 -20.41
C THR A 71 12.50 -8.88 -19.54
N TRP A 72 12.07 -7.96 -18.65
CA TRP A 72 10.98 -8.23 -17.71
C TRP A 72 9.67 -8.64 -18.39
N ARG A 73 9.32 -8.01 -19.48
CA ARG A 73 8.25 -8.48 -20.38
C ARG A 73 8.88 -9.13 -21.61
N PRO A 74 8.71 -10.39 -21.88
CA PRO A 74 7.75 -11.41 -21.39
C PRO A 74 8.27 -12.32 -20.27
N TRP A 75 9.58 -12.29 -19.96
CA TRP A 75 10.21 -13.30 -19.09
C TRP A 75 9.80 -13.24 -17.62
N GLY A 76 9.27 -12.10 -17.14
CA GLY A 76 8.80 -11.96 -15.76
C GLY A 76 7.72 -12.98 -15.38
N TRP A 77 6.78 -13.28 -16.28
CA TRP A 77 5.77 -14.30 -16.05
C TRP A 77 6.38 -15.69 -15.85
N ALA A 78 7.32 -16.07 -16.72
CA ALA A 78 8.02 -17.34 -16.64
C ALA A 78 8.86 -17.47 -15.36
N ALA A 79 9.59 -16.41 -14.99
CA ALA A 79 10.38 -16.35 -13.76
C ALA A 79 9.51 -16.49 -12.51
N ILE A 80 8.39 -15.75 -12.43
CA ILE A 80 7.44 -15.86 -11.32
C ILE A 80 6.86 -17.27 -11.24
N ALA A 81 6.44 -17.85 -12.37
CA ALA A 81 5.88 -19.19 -12.40
C ALA A 81 6.92 -20.26 -11.97
N ALA A 82 8.13 -20.20 -12.50
CA ALA A 82 9.22 -21.11 -12.16
C ALA A 82 9.60 -21.04 -10.67
N LEU A 83 9.78 -19.82 -10.13
CA LEU A 83 10.09 -19.62 -8.72
C LEU A 83 8.93 -20.04 -7.81
N THR A 84 7.67 -19.84 -8.23
CA THR A 84 6.50 -20.31 -7.49
C THR A 84 6.49 -21.83 -7.41
N ALA A 85 6.73 -22.54 -8.53
CA ALA A 85 6.79 -23.98 -8.58
C ALA A 85 7.95 -24.54 -7.72
N ALA A 86 9.16 -23.98 -7.87
CA ALA A 86 10.33 -24.40 -7.10
C ALA A 86 10.15 -24.18 -5.59
N SER A 87 9.66 -22.99 -5.18
CA SER A 87 9.39 -22.67 -3.78
C SER A 87 8.29 -23.55 -3.19
N SER A 88 7.26 -23.87 -3.96
CA SER A 88 6.18 -24.76 -3.52
C SER A 88 6.66 -26.21 -3.35
N LEU A 89 7.51 -26.70 -4.27
CA LEU A 89 8.13 -28.00 -4.14
C LEU A 89 9.02 -28.07 -2.88
N LEU A 90 9.89 -27.08 -2.69
CA LEU A 90 10.75 -26.98 -1.52
C LEU A 90 9.92 -26.95 -0.22
N ALA A 91 8.88 -26.13 -0.16
CA ALA A 91 7.99 -26.04 1.00
C ALA A 91 7.33 -27.40 1.33
N ARG A 92 6.88 -28.14 0.30
CA ARG A 92 6.32 -29.51 0.48
C ARG A 92 7.35 -30.51 0.99
N LEU A 93 8.56 -30.51 0.44
CA LEU A 93 9.63 -31.42 0.83
C LEU A 93 10.06 -31.18 2.30
N VAL A 94 10.20 -29.92 2.70
CA VAL A 94 10.58 -29.54 4.05
C VAL A 94 9.45 -29.85 5.04
N ALA A 95 8.19 -29.50 4.71
CA ALA A 95 7.02 -29.73 5.59
C ALA A 95 6.74 -31.22 5.82
N GLY A 96 7.09 -32.08 4.89
CA GLY A 96 6.84 -33.51 4.96
C GLY A 96 5.38 -33.91 4.73
N PRO A 97 4.98 -35.18 5.03
CA PRO A 97 3.62 -35.65 4.84
C PRO A 97 2.62 -34.92 5.76
N ALA A 98 1.37 -34.80 5.30
CA ALA A 98 0.30 -34.20 6.11
C ALA A 98 -0.07 -35.16 7.26
N PRO A 99 -0.21 -34.67 8.50
CA PRO A 99 -0.71 -35.48 9.59
C PRO A 99 -2.15 -35.92 9.31
N GLU A 100 -2.49 -37.17 9.65
CA GLU A 100 -3.84 -37.75 9.40
C GLU A 100 -4.99 -36.93 10.02
N ARG A 101 -4.72 -36.22 11.09
CA ARG A 101 -5.69 -35.41 11.83
C ARG A 101 -6.21 -34.18 11.05
N GLU A 102 -5.47 -33.68 10.04
CA GLU A 102 -5.89 -32.54 9.20
C GLU A 102 -7.03 -32.87 8.22
N ARG A 103 -7.34 -34.16 8.02
CA ARG A 103 -8.33 -34.61 7.01
C ARG A 103 -9.79 -34.51 7.46
N ARG A 104 -10.09 -34.25 8.74
CA ARG A 104 -11.47 -34.20 9.26
C ARG A 104 -11.89 -32.77 9.63
N THR A 105 -12.19 -31.95 8.61
CA THR A 105 -12.89 -30.68 8.82
C THR A 105 -14.39 -30.89 8.64
N THR A 106 -15.20 -30.48 9.62
CA THR A 106 -16.65 -30.42 9.42
C THR A 106 -16.97 -29.41 8.32
N PRO A 107 -17.75 -29.80 7.29
CA PRO A 107 -18.08 -28.89 6.20
C PRO A 107 -18.84 -27.66 6.73
N TRP A 108 -18.63 -26.54 6.11
CA TRP A 108 -19.33 -25.31 6.43
C TRP A 108 -20.78 -25.39 5.94
N SER A 109 -21.73 -24.91 6.73
CA SER A 109 -23.10 -24.78 6.31
C SER A 109 -23.28 -23.68 5.26
N ARG A 110 -24.33 -23.77 4.45
CA ARG A 110 -24.67 -22.72 3.46
C ARG A 110 -24.84 -21.35 4.13
N ALA A 111 -25.43 -21.32 5.33
CA ALA A 111 -25.62 -20.09 6.09
C ALA A 111 -24.29 -19.44 6.50
N GLU A 112 -23.31 -20.22 6.96
CA GLU A 112 -21.98 -19.74 7.30
C GLU A 112 -21.26 -19.16 6.08
N TRP A 113 -21.34 -19.83 4.93
CA TRP A 113 -20.79 -19.31 3.66
C TRP A 113 -21.49 -18.02 3.23
N MET A 114 -22.81 -17.93 3.31
CA MET A 114 -23.54 -16.72 2.93
C MET A 114 -23.18 -15.52 3.84
N ILE A 115 -23.06 -15.73 5.14
CA ILE A 115 -22.67 -14.68 6.09
C ILE A 115 -21.27 -14.16 5.76
N LEU A 116 -20.31 -15.07 5.56
CA LEU A 116 -18.94 -14.69 5.24
C LEU A 116 -18.83 -14.00 3.89
N ALA A 117 -19.53 -14.54 2.89
CA ALA A 117 -19.61 -13.94 1.55
C ALA A 117 -20.23 -12.54 1.59
N GLY A 118 -21.25 -12.31 2.43
CA GLY A 118 -21.86 -10.99 2.62
C GLY A 118 -20.88 -9.97 3.20
N GLY A 119 -20.12 -10.36 4.24
CA GLY A 119 -19.08 -9.52 4.82
C GLY A 119 -17.95 -9.19 3.84
N LEU A 120 -17.51 -10.21 3.10
CA LEU A 120 -16.49 -10.04 2.06
C LEU A 120 -16.99 -9.18 0.89
N ALA A 121 -18.23 -9.40 0.45
CA ALA A 121 -18.84 -8.60 -0.62
C ALA A 121 -18.92 -7.11 -0.23
N ALA A 122 -19.29 -6.77 1.00
CA ALA A 122 -19.26 -5.40 1.48
C ALA A 122 -17.83 -4.82 1.44
N ALA A 123 -16.84 -5.58 1.91
CA ALA A 123 -15.43 -5.18 1.92
C ALA A 123 -14.82 -4.98 0.52
N VAL A 124 -15.41 -5.61 -0.51
CA VAL A 124 -14.99 -5.48 -1.93
C VAL A 124 -15.77 -4.37 -2.63
N ILE A 125 -17.11 -4.41 -2.55
CA ILE A 125 -18.00 -3.58 -3.38
C ILE A 125 -17.96 -2.12 -2.95
N VAL A 126 -17.90 -1.84 -1.64
CA VAL A 126 -17.96 -0.45 -1.15
C VAL A 126 -16.74 0.35 -1.60
N PRO A 127 -15.48 -0.06 -1.31
CA PRO A 127 -14.32 0.70 -1.76
C PRO A 127 -14.16 0.68 -3.28
N ALA A 128 -14.52 -0.42 -3.98
CA ALA A 128 -14.52 -0.43 -5.44
C ALA A 128 -15.51 0.60 -6.00
N GLY A 129 -16.73 0.66 -5.46
CA GLY A 129 -17.75 1.62 -5.84
C GLY A 129 -17.33 3.07 -5.54
N ALA A 130 -16.70 3.32 -4.38
CA ALA A 130 -16.18 4.63 -4.02
C ALA A 130 -15.09 5.08 -5.02
N ILE A 131 -14.14 4.20 -5.37
CA ILE A 131 -13.08 4.48 -6.34
C ILE A 131 -13.70 4.75 -7.72
N LEU A 132 -14.46 3.80 -8.27
CA LEU A 132 -14.99 3.89 -9.63
C LEU A 132 -15.93 5.08 -9.83
N SER A 133 -16.73 5.44 -8.81
CA SER A 133 -17.66 6.57 -8.90
C SER A 133 -17.00 7.94 -8.75
N ALA A 134 -15.77 8.00 -8.24
CA ALA A 134 -15.02 9.24 -8.05
C ALA A 134 -13.94 9.47 -9.12
N LEU A 135 -13.67 8.46 -9.97
CA LEU A 135 -12.75 8.58 -11.10
C LEU A 135 -13.43 9.33 -12.25
N PRO A 136 -12.84 10.39 -12.81
CA PRO A 136 -13.35 11.03 -14.03
C PRO A 136 -13.28 10.10 -15.24
N GLY A 137 -12.37 9.14 -15.24
CA GLY A 137 -12.19 8.13 -16.28
C GLY A 137 -10.88 7.35 -16.09
N PRO A 138 -10.75 6.18 -16.75
CA PRO A 138 -9.58 5.31 -16.59
C PRO A 138 -8.28 5.90 -17.16
N GLY A 139 -8.37 6.92 -18.01
CA GLY A 139 -7.22 7.65 -18.59
C GLY A 139 -6.77 8.86 -17.76
N TYR A 140 -7.39 9.14 -16.62
CA TYR A 140 -6.99 10.23 -15.74
C TYR A 140 -5.88 9.78 -14.80
N PRO A 141 -4.70 10.42 -14.83
CA PRO A 141 -3.59 10.05 -13.96
C PRO A 141 -3.83 10.50 -12.52
N ALA A 142 -3.29 9.77 -11.57
CA ALA A 142 -3.20 10.22 -10.20
C ALA A 142 -2.27 11.44 -10.10
N GLN A 143 -2.72 12.49 -9.39
CA GLN A 143 -1.99 13.75 -9.23
C GLN A 143 -1.62 13.97 -7.75
N ALA A 144 -0.78 13.11 -7.22
CA ALA A 144 -0.15 13.27 -5.91
C ALA A 144 1.37 13.43 -6.08
N PHE A 145 2.05 13.87 -5.03
CA PHE A 145 3.49 14.13 -5.10
C PHE A 145 4.29 12.91 -5.59
N ASP A 146 4.03 11.74 -5.00
CA ASP A 146 4.75 10.50 -5.34
C ASP A 146 4.19 9.81 -6.60
N ALA A 147 2.96 10.15 -7.02
CA ALA A 147 2.28 9.50 -8.15
C ALA A 147 3.03 9.68 -9.48
N THR A 148 3.58 10.87 -9.73
CA THR A 148 4.35 11.16 -10.96
C THR A 148 5.55 10.24 -11.10
N PHE A 149 6.29 10.06 -10.00
CA PHE A 149 7.40 9.12 -9.94
C PHE A 149 6.95 7.69 -10.24
N HIS A 150 5.90 7.23 -9.56
CA HIS A 150 5.43 5.85 -9.71
C HIS A 150 4.88 5.53 -11.10
N LEU A 151 4.18 6.48 -11.72
CA LEU A 151 3.68 6.33 -13.09
C LEU A 151 4.83 6.21 -14.09
N ASN A 152 5.83 7.08 -13.99
CA ASN A 152 7.00 7.06 -14.86
C ASN A 152 7.93 5.87 -14.57
N ALA A 153 7.95 5.34 -13.33
CA ALA A 153 8.66 4.11 -13.01
C ALA A 153 8.08 2.89 -13.75
N VAL A 154 6.75 2.81 -13.88
CA VAL A 154 6.12 1.76 -14.70
C VAL A 154 6.48 1.93 -16.19
N ALA A 155 6.50 3.17 -16.70
CA ALA A 155 6.94 3.47 -18.05
C ALA A 155 8.38 3.02 -18.28
N ALA A 156 9.30 3.44 -17.42
CA ALA A 156 10.72 3.13 -17.49
C ALA A 156 11.00 1.61 -17.49
N ILE A 157 10.32 0.85 -16.63
CA ILE A 157 10.45 -0.62 -16.59
C ILE A 157 9.95 -1.25 -17.89
N ARG A 158 8.86 -0.74 -18.47
CA ARG A 158 8.31 -1.28 -19.73
C ARG A 158 9.20 -1.02 -20.92
N GLU A 159 9.79 0.15 -20.98
CA GLU A 159 10.70 0.55 -22.07
C GLU A 159 12.09 -0.09 -21.91
N GLY A 160 12.68 0.02 -20.72
CA GLY A 160 14.01 -0.49 -20.43
C GLY A 160 14.06 -2.01 -20.21
N GLY A 161 12.90 -2.66 -20.03
CA GLY A 161 12.83 -4.11 -19.80
C GLY A 161 13.45 -4.60 -18.50
N ASN A 162 13.85 -3.71 -17.59
CA ASN A 162 14.51 -4.02 -16.33
C ASN A 162 13.64 -3.58 -15.14
N ALA A 163 13.13 -4.56 -14.37
CA ALA A 163 12.36 -4.31 -13.15
C ALA A 163 13.18 -4.45 -11.87
N SER A 164 14.47 -4.75 -11.97
CA SER A 164 15.31 -5.01 -10.80
C SER A 164 15.41 -3.80 -9.87
N MET A 165 15.26 -4.03 -8.56
CA MET A 165 15.51 -3.01 -7.54
C MET A 165 16.96 -2.52 -7.49
N LEU A 166 17.87 -3.18 -8.22
CA LEU A 166 19.30 -2.85 -8.33
C LEU A 166 19.59 -2.09 -9.65
N GLY A 167 18.86 -1.02 -9.92
CA GLY A 167 19.10 -0.14 -11.06
C GLY A 167 18.04 -0.17 -12.17
N GLY A 168 16.92 -0.87 -11.98
CA GLY A 168 15.83 -0.90 -12.98
C GLY A 168 15.18 0.45 -13.25
N LEU A 169 15.35 1.42 -12.36
CA LEU A 169 14.84 2.78 -12.51
C LEU A 169 15.92 3.82 -12.86
N SER A 170 17.07 3.40 -13.41
CA SER A 170 18.17 4.30 -13.77
C SER A 170 17.75 5.46 -14.69
N ALA A 171 16.77 5.22 -15.57
CA ALA A 171 16.23 6.27 -16.46
C ALA A 171 15.56 7.43 -15.69
N LEU A 172 15.09 7.21 -14.45
CA LEU A 172 14.56 8.28 -13.59
C LEU A 172 15.65 9.04 -12.82
N TYR A 173 16.90 8.57 -12.89
CA TYR A 173 18.05 9.10 -12.16
C TYR A 173 19.22 9.44 -13.10
N SER A 174 18.92 10.01 -14.25
CA SER A 174 19.92 10.42 -15.28
C SER A 174 20.93 9.30 -15.61
N GLY A 175 20.44 8.05 -15.73
CA GLY A 175 21.26 6.88 -16.07
C GLY A 175 21.98 6.22 -14.89
N ARG A 176 21.94 6.81 -13.69
CA ARG A 176 22.61 6.23 -12.50
C ARG A 176 21.85 5.04 -11.95
N ALA A 177 22.54 3.94 -11.68
CA ALA A 177 21.98 2.79 -10.99
C ALA A 177 21.74 3.14 -9.50
N VAL A 178 20.49 3.18 -9.09
CA VAL A 178 20.04 3.47 -7.72
C VAL A 178 19.23 2.31 -7.21
N TYR A 179 19.42 1.92 -5.96
CA TYR A 179 18.52 0.97 -5.30
C TYR A 179 17.16 1.62 -5.06
N TYR A 180 16.11 0.98 -5.56
CA TYR A 180 14.73 1.37 -5.29
C TYR A 180 13.81 0.14 -5.22
N PRO A 181 12.86 0.05 -4.25
CA PRO A 181 11.88 -1.05 -4.18
C PRO A 181 10.94 -1.05 -5.40
N THR A 182 11.15 -1.97 -6.33
CA THR A 182 10.46 -2.01 -7.64
C THR A 182 9.27 -2.96 -7.70
N VAL A 183 9.08 -3.84 -6.73
CA VAL A 183 8.07 -4.92 -6.75
C VAL A 183 6.68 -4.43 -7.20
N TRP A 184 6.21 -3.30 -6.69
CA TRP A 184 4.95 -2.69 -7.13
C TRP A 184 4.96 -2.37 -8.61
N HIS A 185 6.01 -1.70 -9.08
CA HIS A 185 6.13 -1.24 -10.47
C HIS A 185 6.33 -2.41 -11.44
N GLY A 186 7.10 -3.43 -11.03
CA GLY A 186 7.30 -4.66 -11.80
C GLY A 186 5.99 -5.43 -11.99
N ILE A 187 5.14 -5.52 -10.96
CA ILE A 187 3.80 -6.10 -11.07
C ILE A 187 2.96 -5.33 -12.08
N LEU A 188 2.90 -4.00 -11.97
CA LEU A 188 2.13 -3.15 -12.88
C LEU A 188 2.66 -3.21 -14.31
N ALA A 189 3.97 -3.34 -14.48
CA ALA A 189 4.57 -3.45 -15.81
C ALA A 189 4.13 -4.71 -16.56
N LEU A 190 3.79 -5.80 -15.88
CA LEU A 190 3.27 -7.04 -16.48
C LEU A 190 1.79 -6.96 -16.88
N ALA A 191 1.00 -6.07 -16.27
CA ALA A 191 -0.42 -5.96 -16.54
C ALA A 191 -0.73 -5.30 -17.90
N PRO A 192 -1.88 -5.58 -18.53
CA PRO A 192 -2.28 -4.97 -19.79
C PRO A 192 -2.70 -3.50 -19.62
N GLY A 193 -2.48 -2.67 -20.63
CA GLY A 193 -2.80 -1.23 -20.65
C GLY A 193 -1.59 -0.32 -20.45
N GLY A 194 -1.73 1.00 -20.60
CA GLY A 194 -0.69 1.99 -20.36
C GLY A 194 -0.38 2.21 -18.86
N PRO A 195 0.67 2.98 -18.50
CA PRO A 195 1.06 3.21 -17.10
C PRO A 195 -0.07 3.81 -16.24
N VAL A 196 -0.86 4.75 -16.78
CA VAL A 196 -1.96 5.40 -16.07
C VAL A 196 -3.08 4.41 -15.72
N PRO A 197 -3.73 3.69 -16.68
CA PRO A 197 -4.80 2.76 -16.34
C PRO A 197 -4.34 1.57 -15.50
N VAL A 198 -3.12 1.06 -15.68
CA VAL A 198 -2.64 -0.06 -14.84
C VAL A 198 -2.35 0.38 -13.41
N SER A 199 -1.96 1.63 -13.18
CA SER A 199 -1.79 2.16 -11.82
C SER A 199 -3.14 2.29 -11.12
N THR A 200 -4.18 2.74 -11.82
CA THR A 200 -5.55 2.75 -11.30
C THR A 200 -6.06 1.33 -11.03
N ALA A 201 -5.75 0.38 -11.92
CA ALA A 201 -6.03 -1.04 -11.71
C ALA A 201 -5.33 -1.60 -10.46
N GLY A 202 -4.09 -1.17 -10.22
CA GLY A 202 -3.34 -1.50 -9.00
C GLY A 202 -4.03 -0.97 -7.73
N VAL A 203 -4.53 0.26 -7.76
CA VAL A 203 -5.31 0.83 -6.63
C VAL A 203 -6.55 -0.02 -6.35
N LEU A 204 -7.31 -0.38 -7.39
CA LEU A 204 -8.49 -1.26 -7.27
C LEU A 204 -8.11 -2.66 -6.76
N ALA A 205 -7.08 -3.29 -7.35
CA ALA A 205 -6.62 -4.63 -6.99
C ALA A 205 -6.19 -4.71 -5.52
N LEU A 206 -5.41 -3.74 -5.05
CA LEU A 206 -4.97 -3.72 -3.66
C LEU A 206 -6.11 -3.40 -2.71
N THR A 207 -6.90 -2.35 -3.00
CA THR A 207 -7.91 -1.84 -2.07
C THR A 207 -9.14 -2.73 -1.99
N ALA A 208 -9.68 -3.14 -3.14
CA ALA A 208 -10.97 -3.83 -3.20
C ALA A 208 -10.87 -5.36 -3.31
N VAL A 209 -9.69 -5.93 -3.63
CA VAL A 209 -9.55 -7.38 -3.78
C VAL A 209 -8.57 -7.96 -2.77
N THR A 210 -7.31 -7.51 -2.83
CA THR A 210 -6.24 -8.18 -2.11
C THR A 210 -6.31 -7.91 -0.60
N TRP A 211 -6.62 -6.67 -0.20
CA TRP A 211 -6.78 -6.33 1.22
C TRP A 211 -7.91 -7.09 1.91
N PRO A 212 -9.16 -7.13 1.39
CA PRO A 212 -10.24 -7.89 2.01
C PRO A 212 -9.92 -9.39 2.15
N LEU A 213 -9.29 -9.99 1.14
CA LEU A 213 -8.89 -11.40 1.18
C LEU A 213 -7.75 -11.66 2.17
N SER A 214 -6.75 -10.79 2.22
CA SER A 214 -5.66 -10.89 3.19
C SER A 214 -6.17 -10.70 4.62
N LEU A 215 -7.05 -9.73 4.84
CA LEU A 215 -7.69 -9.49 6.13
C LEU A 215 -8.57 -10.68 6.55
N LEU A 216 -9.36 -11.25 5.65
CA LEU A 216 -10.13 -12.48 5.91
C LEU A 216 -9.24 -13.59 6.44
N GLY A 217 -8.09 -13.84 5.80
CA GLY A 217 -7.15 -14.86 6.25
C GLY A 217 -6.60 -14.61 7.64
N LEU A 218 -6.26 -13.36 7.96
CA LEU A 218 -5.81 -12.95 9.29
C LEU A 218 -6.91 -13.12 10.34
N LEU A 219 -8.12 -12.60 10.07
CA LEU A 219 -9.23 -12.67 11.01
C LEU A 219 -9.67 -14.10 11.27
N ALA A 220 -9.70 -14.96 10.25
CA ALA A 220 -9.98 -16.37 10.39
C ALA A 220 -8.96 -17.05 11.35
N ARG A 221 -7.69 -16.69 11.21
CA ARG A 221 -6.62 -17.23 12.07
C ARG A 221 -6.76 -16.78 13.52
N VAL A 222 -6.90 -15.48 13.77
CA VAL A 222 -6.90 -14.95 15.15
C VAL A 222 -8.18 -15.26 15.92
N THR A 223 -9.28 -15.58 15.24
CA THR A 223 -10.53 -16.04 15.85
C THR A 223 -10.62 -17.57 15.98
N GLY A 224 -9.66 -18.31 15.41
CA GLY A 224 -9.67 -19.78 15.39
C GLY A 224 -10.72 -20.37 14.42
N LEU A 225 -11.20 -19.59 13.45
CA LEU A 225 -12.15 -20.06 12.45
C LEU A 225 -11.52 -21.08 11.48
N ASP A 226 -10.20 -21.02 11.28
CA ASP A 226 -9.40 -21.94 10.46
C ASP A 226 -8.98 -23.21 11.18
N SER A 227 -9.22 -23.31 12.50
CA SER A 227 -8.77 -24.44 13.33
C SER A 227 -9.71 -25.63 13.19
N ALA A 228 -9.23 -26.67 12.52
CA ALA A 228 -9.92 -27.96 12.38
C ALA A 228 -9.94 -28.80 13.66
N CYS A 229 -9.28 -28.36 14.73
CA CYS A 229 -8.87 -29.21 15.85
C CYS A 229 -9.65 -29.03 17.15
N GLU A 230 -10.77 -28.31 17.18
CA GLU A 230 -11.66 -28.36 18.35
C GLU A 230 -12.85 -29.27 18.05
N PRO A 231 -12.84 -30.54 18.56
CA PRO A 231 -13.94 -31.51 18.36
C PRO A 231 -15.28 -31.07 18.99
N GLU A 232 -15.25 -30.06 19.84
CA GLU A 232 -16.37 -29.64 20.69
C GLU A 232 -16.85 -28.20 20.47
N ALA A 233 -16.40 -27.52 19.41
CA ALA A 233 -17.03 -26.24 19.11
C ALA A 233 -18.48 -26.55 18.66
N ASP A 234 -19.45 -26.44 19.57
CA ASP A 234 -20.86 -26.35 19.27
C ASP A 234 -21.02 -25.55 17.98
N GLY A 235 -21.85 -26.02 17.04
CA GLY A 235 -22.09 -25.29 15.79
C GLY A 235 -22.45 -23.80 16.01
N ALA A 236 -22.94 -23.46 17.21
CA ALA A 236 -23.14 -22.11 17.72
C ALA A 236 -21.84 -21.29 17.85
N GLY A 237 -20.77 -21.86 18.41
CA GLY A 237 -19.48 -21.18 18.58
C GLY A 237 -18.80 -20.87 17.25
N ARG A 238 -18.85 -21.80 16.28
CA ARG A 238 -18.33 -21.57 14.92
C ARG A 238 -19.12 -20.48 14.22
N ARG A 239 -20.45 -20.51 14.27
CA ARG A 239 -21.31 -19.49 13.66
C ARG A 239 -21.05 -18.10 14.22
N GLN A 240 -20.80 -17.99 15.53
CA GLN A 240 -20.41 -16.73 16.17
C GLN A 240 -19.08 -16.20 15.60
N ARG A 241 -18.06 -17.05 15.42
CA ARG A 241 -16.78 -16.67 14.81
C ARG A 241 -16.97 -16.19 13.37
N VAL A 242 -17.80 -16.90 12.58
CA VAL A 242 -18.16 -16.48 11.21
C VAL A 242 -18.82 -15.10 11.20
N CYS A 243 -19.80 -14.86 12.09
CA CYS A 243 -20.47 -13.56 12.19
C CYS A 243 -19.49 -12.45 12.59
N ALA A 244 -18.59 -12.70 13.55
CA ALA A 244 -17.60 -11.74 13.99
C ALA A 244 -16.61 -11.37 12.85
N VAL A 245 -16.10 -12.37 12.13
CA VAL A 245 -15.21 -12.16 10.99
C VAL A 245 -15.94 -11.39 9.87
N ALA A 246 -17.15 -11.78 9.51
CA ALA A 246 -17.94 -11.11 8.48
C ALA A 246 -18.28 -9.66 8.86
N ALA A 247 -18.63 -9.40 10.13
CA ALA A 247 -18.91 -8.04 10.61
C ALA A 247 -17.67 -7.14 10.55
N VAL A 248 -16.50 -7.63 10.96
CA VAL A 248 -15.25 -6.85 10.91
C VAL A 248 -14.77 -6.65 9.48
N LEU A 249 -14.95 -7.63 8.58
CA LEU A 249 -14.70 -7.46 7.15
C LEU A 249 -15.59 -6.36 6.58
N ALA A 250 -16.89 -6.39 6.85
CA ALA A 250 -17.80 -5.36 6.37
C ALA A 250 -17.44 -3.98 6.96
N LEU A 251 -17.12 -3.87 8.26
CA LEU A 251 -16.66 -2.62 8.88
C LEU A 251 -15.37 -2.10 8.24
N SER A 252 -14.45 -2.99 7.83
CA SER A 252 -13.20 -2.59 7.19
C SER A 252 -13.40 -1.87 5.87
N ALA A 253 -14.56 -2.03 5.22
CA ALA A 253 -14.93 -1.28 4.02
C ALA A 253 -15.05 0.23 4.26
N GLY A 254 -15.45 0.64 5.47
CA GLY A 254 -15.52 2.07 5.85
C GLY A 254 -14.28 2.59 6.57
N VAL A 255 -13.21 1.79 6.69
CA VAL A 255 -11.95 2.22 7.29
C VAL A 255 -11.10 2.92 6.24
N VAL A 256 -10.84 4.20 6.44
CA VAL A 256 -10.17 5.05 5.44
C VAL A 256 -8.66 5.09 5.59
N GLY A 257 -8.13 4.89 6.79
CA GLY A 257 -6.69 4.98 7.05
C GLY A 257 -5.85 3.91 6.33
N PHE A 258 -6.45 2.78 5.97
CA PHE A 258 -5.85 1.75 5.11
C PHE A 258 -6.93 0.88 4.45
N PRO A 259 -6.78 0.54 3.17
CA PRO A 259 -5.69 0.91 2.25
C PRO A 259 -5.88 2.25 1.53
N LEU A 260 -7.12 2.79 1.54
CA LEU A 260 -7.55 3.87 0.65
C LEU A 260 -6.69 5.13 0.76
N LEU A 261 -6.39 5.60 1.99
CA LEU A 261 -5.56 6.79 2.21
C LEU A 261 -4.17 6.69 1.58
N LEU A 262 -3.51 5.53 1.71
CA LEU A 262 -2.17 5.31 1.13
C LEU A 262 -2.22 5.14 -0.38
N MET A 263 -3.29 4.54 -0.89
CA MET A 263 -3.44 4.25 -2.32
C MET A 263 -3.94 5.44 -3.13
N THR A 264 -4.57 6.42 -2.47
CA THR A 264 -5.13 7.63 -3.11
C THR A 264 -4.41 8.88 -2.65
N SER A 265 -4.89 9.58 -1.65
CA SER A 265 -4.40 10.93 -1.24
C SER A 265 -2.89 11.02 -1.03
N LEU A 266 -2.23 9.97 -0.57
CA LEU A 266 -0.77 9.93 -0.45
C LEU A 266 -0.10 9.33 -1.69
N ALA A 267 -0.77 8.43 -2.41
CA ALA A 267 -0.26 7.67 -3.55
C ALA A 267 1.12 7.02 -3.31
N VAL A 268 1.34 6.53 -2.08
CA VAL A 268 2.59 5.87 -1.67
C VAL A 268 2.49 4.35 -1.90
N TRP A 269 2.27 3.95 -3.13
CA TRP A 269 1.85 2.62 -3.51
C TRP A 269 2.81 1.48 -3.09
N PRO A 270 4.14 1.59 -3.24
CA PRO A 270 5.06 0.56 -2.74
C PRO A 270 4.97 0.40 -1.21
N TYR A 271 4.79 1.49 -0.46
CA TYR A 271 4.59 1.44 0.98
C TYR A 271 3.25 0.76 1.35
N ALA A 272 2.18 1.05 0.61
CA ALA A 272 0.89 0.38 0.81
C ALA A 272 0.99 -1.13 0.57
N LEU A 273 1.75 -1.57 -0.45
CA LEU A 273 2.04 -2.99 -0.69
C LEU A 273 2.80 -3.62 0.50
N SER A 274 3.77 -2.91 1.06
CA SER A 274 4.49 -3.36 2.26
C SER A 274 3.55 -3.55 3.45
N VAL A 275 2.62 -2.61 3.68
CA VAL A 275 1.60 -2.71 4.75
C VAL A 275 0.63 -3.87 4.47
N LEU A 276 0.24 -4.09 3.22
CA LEU A 276 -0.60 -5.22 2.79
C LEU A 276 0.02 -6.59 3.14
N GLY A 277 1.34 -6.68 3.20
CA GLY A 277 2.05 -7.91 3.58
C GLY A 277 2.01 -8.23 5.08
N LEU A 278 1.71 -7.26 5.95
CA LEU A 278 1.75 -7.42 7.41
C LEU A 278 0.78 -8.46 7.95
N PRO A 279 -0.48 -8.59 7.47
CA PRO A 279 -1.38 -9.67 7.87
C PRO A 279 -0.74 -11.06 7.78
N GLY A 280 0.01 -11.32 6.71
CA GLY A 280 0.68 -12.60 6.51
C GLY A 280 1.77 -12.88 7.54
N VAL A 281 2.58 -11.88 7.85
CA VAL A 281 3.61 -12.00 8.89
C VAL A 281 2.96 -12.27 10.25
N LEU A 282 1.88 -11.58 10.59
CA LEU A 282 1.17 -11.75 11.86
C LEU A 282 0.50 -13.13 11.96
N VAL A 283 -0.05 -13.67 10.87
CA VAL A 283 -0.57 -15.04 10.80
C VAL A 283 0.52 -16.05 11.09
N LEU A 284 1.68 -15.92 10.44
CA LEU A 284 2.80 -16.85 10.65
C LEU A 284 3.36 -16.76 12.07
N TYR A 285 3.41 -15.55 12.60
CA TYR A 285 3.83 -15.32 13.98
C TYR A 285 2.89 -15.99 14.99
N ASP A 286 1.56 -15.80 14.84
CA ASP A 286 0.57 -16.47 15.69
C ASP A 286 0.63 -17.99 15.57
N GLN A 287 0.89 -18.51 14.34
CA GLN A 287 1.06 -19.94 14.11
C GLN A 287 2.29 -20.50 14.84
N LEU A 288 3.44 -19.83 14.73
CA LEU A 288 4.66 -20.21 15.40
C LEU A 288 4.53 -20.17 16.93
N ARG A 289 3.83 -19.17 17.46
CA ARG A 289 3.57 -19.03 18.91
C ARG A 289 2.74 -20.16 19.47
N ARG A 290 1.73 -20.64 18.75
CA ARG A 290 0.87 -21.75 19.17
C ARG A 290 1.57 -23.11 19.05
N GLY A 291 2.69 -23.16 18.34
CA GLY A 291 3.47 -24.37 18.07
C GLY A 291 3.01 -25.10 16.83
N ALA A 292 3.91 -25.89 16.26
CA ALA A 292 3.67 -26.73 15.11
C ALA A 292 3.61 -28.22 15.51
N ALA A 293 2.85 -29.02 14.76
CA ALA A 293 2.65 -30.43 15.00
C ALA A 293 3.94 -31.27 14.85
N SER A 294 4.94 -30.75 14.12
CA SER A 294 6.23 -31.41 13.92
C SER A 294 7.37 -30.39 13.80
N ARG A 295 8.60 -30.84 14.05
CA ARG A 295 9.82 -30.02 13.87
C ARG A 295 10.00 -29.56 12.41
N ARG A 296 9.63 -30.41 11.43
CA ARG A 296 9.68 -30.07 10.01
C ARG A 296 8.70 -28.96 9.65
N LEU A 297 7.46 -29.07 10.13
CA LEU A 297 6.46 -28.02 9.93
C LEU A 297 6.89 -26.72 10.61
N HIS A 298 7.47 -26.77 11.80
CA HIS A 298 8.00 -25.60 12.49
C HIS A 298 9.08 -24.91 11.65
N LEU A 299 10.04 -25.65 11.12
CA LEU A 299 11.08 -25.12 10.22
C LEU A 299 10.46 -24.49 8.97
N THR A 300 9.49 -25.14 8.33
CA THR A 300 8.78 -24.61 7.16
C THR A 300 8.11 -23.28 7.47
N LEU A 301 7.44 -23.16 8.62
CA LEU A 301 6.78 -21.90 9.05
C LEU A 301 7.79 -20.81 9.34
N VAL A 302 8.96 -21.13 9.91
CA VAL A 302 10.05 -20.16 10.12
C VAL A 302 10.59 -19.64 8.79
N LEU A 303 10.87 -20.53 7.83
CA LEU A 303 11.35 -20.14 6.49
C LEU A 303 10.30 -19.29 5.77
N LEU A 304 9.03 -19.65 5.87
CA LEU A 304 7.93 -18.88 5.28
C LEU A 304 7.78 -17.50 5.94
N ALA A 305 7.97 -17.40 7.27
CA ALA A 305 7.95 -16.14 8.00
C ALA A 305 9.10 -15.22 7.60
N LEU A 306 10.30 -15.78 7.40
CA LEU A 306 11.44 -15.04 6.87
C LEU A 306 11.17 -14.55 5.43
N ALA A 307 10.65 -15.42 4.57
CA ALA A 307 10.26 -15.02 3.21
C ALA A 307 9.20 -13.90 3.22
N ALA A 308 8.18 -14.01 4.07
CA ALA A 308 7.16 -12.97 4.23
C ALA A 308 7.75 -11.64 4.73
N ALA A 309 8.66 -11.68 5.71
CA ALA A 309 9.36 -10.50 6.21
C ALA A 309 10.23 -9.86 5.11
N CYS A 310 10.98 -10.67 4.35
CA CYS A 310 11.73 -10.18 3.19
C CYS A 310 10.81 -9.51 2.15
N GLY A 311 9.62 -10.06 1.88
CA GLY A 311 8.67 -9.48 0.95
C GLY A 311 8.11 -8.15 1.41
N VAL A 312 7.82 -7.99 2.70
CA VAL A 312 7.40 -6.72 3.30
C VAL A 312 8.48 -5.64 3.11
N VAL A 313 9.76 -6.00 3.30
CA VAL A 313 10.90 -5.08 3.13
C VAL A 313 11.19 -4.83 1.65
N ALA A 314 11.12 -5.85 0.78
CA ALA A 314 11.31 -5.71 -0.66
C ALA A 314 10.24 -4.82 -1.31
N ALA A 315 9.00 -4.86 -0.79
CA ALA A 315 7.94 -3.95 -1.23
C ALA A 315 8.25 -2.48 -0.87
N HIS A 316 8.81 -2.22 0.33
CA HIS A 316 9.25 -0.88 0.75
C HIS A 316 10.15 -0.95 1.98
N GLY A 317 11.29 -0.20 1.98
CA GLY A 317 12.27 -0.24 3.07
C GLY A 317 11.72 0.09 4.47
N THR A 318 10.72 0.97 4.59
CA THR A 318 10.02 1.25 5.86
C THR A 318 9.33 0.00 6.43
N GLY A 319 9.10 -1.03 5.61
CA GLY A 319 8.58 -2.32 6.05
C GLY A 319 9.39 -2.96 7.18
N LEU A 320 10.70 -2.75 7.21
CA LEU A 320 11.55 -3.21 8.31
C LEU A 320 11.10 -2.64 9.66
N PHE A 321 10.80 -1.35 9.71
CA PHE A 321 10.35 -0.66 10.93
C PHE A 321 8.91 -1.02 11.28
N ASN A 322 8.04 -1.27 10.26
CA ASN A 322 6.70 -1.82 10.49
C ASN A 322 6.78 -3.19 11.16
N LEU A 323 7.65 -4.08 10.65
CA LEU A 323 7.89 -5.39 11.25
C LEU A 323 8.40 -5.25 12.69
N ALA A 324 9.39 -4.38 12.93
CA ALA A 324 9.96 -4.19 14.24
C ALA A 324 8.89 -3.79 15.29
N ILE A 325 8.07 -2.76 15.00
CA ILE A 325 7.07 -2.28 15.96
C ILE A 325 5.92 -3.28 16.17
N LEU A 326 5.47 -3.97 15.12
CA LEU A 326 4.34 -4.89 15.22
C LEU A 326 4.71 -6.25 15.80
N THR A 327 5.96 -6.73 15.61
CA THR A 327 6.39 -8.02 16.16
C THR A 327 6.96 -7.92 17.58
N LEU A 328 7.38 -6.73 18.01
CA LEU A 328 7.99 -6.51 19.34
C LEU A 328 7.19 -7.10 20.51
N PRO A 329 5.85 -6.90 20.63
CA PRO A 329 5.09 -7.47 21.74
C PRO A 329 5.13 -9.00 21.79
N PHE A 330 5.16 -9.65 20.63
CA PHE A 330 5.25 -11.11 20.55
C PHE A 330 6.64 -11.62 20.88
N LEU A 331 7.69 -10.92 20.42
CA LEU A 331 9.06 -11.27 20.76
C LEU A 331 9.30 -11.17 22.28
N VAL A 332 8.76 -10.12 22.91
CA VAL A 332 8.83 -9.94 24.36
C VAL A 332 8.05 -11.04 25.09
N ASP A 333 6.83 -11.38 24.65
CA ASP A 333 6.03 -12.46 25.25
C ASP A 333 6.71 -13.83 25.09
N ALA A 334 7.29 -14.10 23.90
CA ALA A 334 8.06 -15.32 23.64
C ALA A 334 9.31 -15.41 24.54
N ALA A 335 10.11 -14.35 24.61
CA ALA A 335 11.30 -14.30 25.46
C ALA A 335 10.94 -14.48 26.95
N ALA A 336 9.90 -13.79 27.42
CA ALA A 336 9.40 -13.94 28.80
C ALA A 336 8.89 -15.36 29.07
N SER A 337 8.24 -15.99 28.10
CA SER A 337 7.76 -17.37 28.22
C SER A 337 8.92 -18.38 28.27
N LEU A 338 9.92 -18.21 27.41
CA LEU A 338 11.14 -19.02 27.43
C LEU A 338 11.90 -18.84 28.74
N TRP A 339 12.03 -17.60 29.21
CA TRP A 339 12.67 -17.30 30.50
C TRP A 339 11.99 -18.00 31.67
N ARG A 340 10.66 -17.98 31.72
CA ARG A 340 9.88 -18.70 32.75
C ARG A 340 10.05 -20.22 32.66
N ARG A 341 10.04 -20.80 31.45
CA ARG A 341 10.22 -22.24 31.23
C ARG A 341 11.63 -22.71 31.59
N SER A 342 12.63 -21.85 31.47
CA SER A 342 14.02 -22.15 31.86
C SER A 342 14.31 -21.94 33.35
N ALA A 343 13.29 -21.72 34.21
CA ALA A 343 13.44 -21.41 35.63
C ALA A 343 14.24 -22.46 36.41
N GLY A 344 14.14 -23.73 36.02
CA GLY A 344 14.88 -24.83 36.65
C GLY A 344 16.30 -25.08 36.13
N SER A 345 16.77 -24.34 35.08
CA SER A 345 18.06 -24.58 34.43
C SER A 345 18.85 -23.29 34.27
N ARG A 346 19.96 -23.16 35.02
CA ARG A 346 20.90 -22.01 34.84
C ARG A 346 21.49 -21.97 33.45
N GLY A 347 21.83 -23.11 32.85
CA GLY A 347 22.36 -23.21 31.51
C GLY A 347 21.37 -22.72 30.43
N ALA A 348 20.08 -23.10 30.53
CA ALA A 348 19.06 -22.64 29.61
C ALA A 348 18.84 -21.11 29.68
N ARG A 349 18.86 -20.54 30.90
CA ARG A 349 18.78 -19.08 31.07
C ARG A 349 20.01 -18.36 30.51
N ALA A 350 21.22 -18.90 30.76
CA ALA A 350 22.45 -18.36 30.22
C ALA A 350 22.42 -18.38 28.68
N LEU A 351 22.01 -19.51 28.07
CA LEU A 351 21.88 -19.63 26.62
C LEU A 351 20.88 -18.62 26.04
N LEU A 352 19.72 -18.44 26.69
CA LEU A 352 18.72 -17.45 26.27
C LEU A 352 19.29 -16.02 26.39
N ALA A 353 19.94 -15.68 27.50
CA ALA A 353 20.55 -14.37 27.69
C ALA A 353 21.67 -14.10 26.66
N THR A 354 22.50 -15.10 26.38
CA THR A 354 23.55 -15.01 25.33
C THR A 354 22.93 -14.85 23.95
N GLY A 355 21.84 -15.56 23.63
CA GLY A 355 21.12 -15.42 22.37
C GLY A 355 20.52 -14.03 22.19
N VAL A 356 19.88 -13.49 23.21
CA VAL A 356 19.35 -12.10 23.20
C VAL A 356 20.50 -11.08 23.04
N PHE A 357 21.59 -11.27 23.81
CA PHE A 357 22.76 -10.40 23.70
C PHE A 357 23.41 -10.44 22.30
N ALA A 358 23.57 -11.64 21.73
CA ALA A 358 24.08 -11.82 20.38
C ALA A 358 23.16 -11.16 19.34
N ALA A 359 21.84 -11.26 19.48
CA ALA A 359 20.86 -10.58 18.61
C ALA A 359 21.00 -9.05 18.71
N VAL A 360 21.15 -8.50 19.92
CA VAL A 360 21.36 -7.05 20.14
C VAL A 360 22.68 -6.60 19.50
N LEU A 361 23.75 -7.36 19.66
CA LEU A 361 25.05 -7.06 19.03
C LEU A 361 24.96 -7.10 17.51
N PHE A 362 24.29 -8.12 16.94
CA PHE A 362 24.09 -8.24 15.50
C PHE A 362 23.29 -7.06 14.94
N LEU A 363 22.20 -6.68 15.60
CA LEU A 363 21.40 -5.51 15.22
C LEU A 363 22.19 -4.21 15.36
N GLY A 364 22.98 -4.07 16.43
CA GLY A 364 23.88 -2.93 16.66
C GLY A 364 24.97 -2.84 15.59
N ALA A 365 25.61 -3.95 15.24
CA ALA A 365 26.59 -4.02 14.17
C ALA A 365 25.97 -3.67 12.80
N GLY A 366 24.79 -4.21 12.50
CA GLY A 366 24.04 -3.86 11.30
C GLY A 366 23.69 -2.37 11.24
N ALA A 367 23.21 -1.80 12.34
CA ALA A 367 22.93 -0.37 12.44
C ALA A 367 24.20 0.47 12.26
N TRP A 368 25.34 0.03 12.82
CA TRP A 368 26.61 0.72 12.64
C TRP A 368 27.11 0.66 11.19
N LEU A 369 27.01 -0.49 10.54
CA LEU A 369 27.35 -0.64 9.12
C LEU A 369 26.47 0.24 8.21
N MET A 370 25.20 0.37 8.54
CA MET A 370 24.22 1.19 7.80
C MET A 370 24.09 2.62 8.37
N ARG A 371 25.03 3.09 9.18
CA ARG A 371 24.88 4.35 9.92
C ARG A 371 24.64 5.58 9.04
N SER A 372 25.24 5.64 7.86
CA SER A 372 25.02 6.76 6.92
C SER A 372 23.58 6.77 6.38
N SER A 373 23.09 5.61 5.95
CA SER A 373 21.69 5.45 5.48
C SER A 373 20.70 5.68 6.62
N LEU A 374 20.98 5.16 7.81
CA LEU A 374 20.17 5.40 9.00
C LEU A 374 20.19 6.87 9.43
N ALA A 375 21.35 7.55 9.38
CA ALA A 375 21.44 8.97 9.68
C ALA A 375 20.59 9.81 8.72
N SER A 376 20.60 9.48 7.41
CA SER A 376 19.73 10.12 6.43
C SER A 376 18.24 9.93 6.76
N VAL A 377 17.83 8.71 7.10
CA VAL A 377 16.44 8.40 7.47
C VAL A 377 16.07 9.06 8.80
N LEU A 378 16.89 8.94 9.83
CA LEU A 378 16.63 9.48 11.18
C LEU A 378 16.78 11.01 11.23
N GLY A 379 17.54 11.60 10.32
CA GLY A 379 17.73 13.04 10.19
C GLY A 379 16.56 13.76 9.50
N TYR A 380 15.56 13.04 9.00
CA TYR A 380 14.41 13.65 8.32
C TYR A 380 13.69 14.63 9.24
N GLN A 381 13.42 15.83 8.76
CA GLN A 381 12.76 16.90 9.51
C GLN A 381 11.38 17.21 8.94
N ARG A 382 10.44 17.46 9.83
CA ARG A 382 9.09 17.94 9.49
C ARG A 382 8.60 18.84 10.63
N PRO A 383 7.83 19.91 10.34
CA PRO A 383 7.27 20.75 11.38
C PRO A 383 6.58 19.94 12.46
N ALA A 384 6.83 20.29 13.71
CA ALA A 384 6.23 19.63 14.87
C ALA A 384 4.92 20.29 15.23
N GLY A 385 4.01 19.52 15.87
CA GLY A 385 2.84 20.05 16.52
C GLY A 385 3.12 20.42 17.98
N GLY A 386 2.10 20.96 18.67
CA GLY A 386 2.10 21.13 20.12
C GLY A 386 1.42 19.96 20.84
N VAL A 387 1.23 20.08 22.16
CA VAL A 387 0.50 19.11 22.99
C VAL A 387 -0.93 18.91 22.47
N ALA A 388 -1.62 20.00 22.09
CA ALA A 388 -2.97 19.94 21.50
C ALA A 388 -2.99 19.10 20.21
N SER A 389 -1.95 19.22 19.37
CA SER A 389 -1.81 18.39 18.17
C SER A 389 -1.60 16.91 18.49
N ALA A 390 -0.88 16.57 19.56
CA ALA A 390 -0.72 15.21 20.04
C ALA A 390 -2.08 14.59 20.44
N VAL A 391 -2.87 15.33 21.23
CA VAL A 391 -4.22 14.92 21.68
C VAL A 391 -5.16 14.76 20.47
N ALA A 392 -5.17 15.74 19.56
CA ALA A 392 -5.95 15.65 18.32
C ALA A 392 -5.54 14.44 17.47
N THR A 393 -4.24 14.14 17.40
CA THR A 393 -3.73 12.96 16.68
C THR A 393 -4.26 11.66 17.28
N LEU A 394 -4.29 11.53 18.61
CA LEU A 394 -4.87 10.38 19.28
C LEU A 394 -6.37 10.26 18.97
N GLY A 395 -7.11 11.36 19.06
CA GLY A 395 -8.54 11.39 18.71
C GLY A 395 -8.78 10.95 17.26
N GLN A 396 -8.02 11.51 16.33
CA GLN A 396 -8.10 11.15 14.90
C GLN A 396 -7.80 9.67 14.66
N ALA A 397 -6.79 9.10 15.35
CA ALA A 397 -6.46 7.68 15.24
C ALA A 397 -7.58 6.78 15.76
N LEU A 398 -8.19 7.15 16.89
CA LEU A 398 -9.26 6.37 17.51
C LEU A 398 -10.52 6.31 16.65
N ILE A 399 -10.87 7.42 15.98
CA ILE A 399 -12.06 7.50 15.14
C ILE A 399 -11.76 7.30 13.65
N ASP A 400 -10.57 6.84 13.31
CA ASP A 400 -10.12 6.57 11.94
C ASP A 400 -10.40 7.74 10.99
N LEU A 401 -9.92 8.93 11.32
CA LEU A 401 -9.94 10.06 10.40
C LEU A 401 -8.64 10.09 9.59
N PRO A 402 -8.73 10.44 8.30
CA PRO A 402 -7.54 10.63 7.50
C PRO A 402 -6.70 11.76 8.12
N MET A 403 -5.49 11.44 8.53
CA MET A 403 -4.55 12.41 9.11
C MET A 403 -3.89 13.27 8.02
N TYR A 404 -4.58 13.38 6.92
CA TYR A 404 -4.22 14.09 5.71
C TYR A 404 -5.49 14.53 4.99
N GLY A 405 -5.62 15.83 4.69
CA GLY A 405 -6.80 16.40 4.09
C GLY A 405 -7.91 16.76 5.07
N THR A 406 -9.02 17.29 4.55
CA THR A 406 -10.20 17.65 5.31
C THR A 406 -11.23 16.54 5.28
N ALA A 407 -11.66 16.06 6.45
CA ALA A 407 -12.77 15.11 6.54
C ALA A 407 -14.11 15.88 6.57
N PRO A 408 -15.14 15.45 5.83
CA PRO A 408 -16.48 15.97 5.99
C PRO A 408 -16.97 15.78 7.44
N GLY A 409 -17.50 16.82 8.06
CA GLY A 409 -17.93 16.81 9.46
C GLY A 409 -18.94 15.69 9.79
N ALA A 410 -19.79 15.32 8.83
CA ALA A 410 -20.77 14.23 8.96
C ALA A 410 -20.15 12.84 9.22
N THR A 411 -18.88 12.63 8.93
CA THR A 411 -18.19 11.33 9.14
C THR A 411 -17.62 11.17 10.55
N VAL A 412 -17.57 12.23 11.35
CA VAL A 412 -17.05 12.23 12.72
C VAL A 412 -17.91 11.39 13.67
N PRO A 413 -19.25 11.54 13.72
CA PRO A 413 -20.09 10.76 14.62
C PRO A 413 -19.92 9.25 14.43
N ILE A 414 -19.77 8.82 13.20
CA ILE A 414 -19.59 7.41 12.84
C ILE A 414 -18.21 6.92 13.25
N GLY A 415 -17.19 7.76 13.08
CA GLY A 415 -15.86 7.47 13.60
C GLY A 415 -15.86 7.24 15.10
N ILE A 416 -16.66 8.00 15.85
CA ILE A 416 -16.83 7.81 17.29
C ILE A 416 -17.37 6.40 17.59
N VAL A 417 -18.37 5.92 16.84
CA VAL A 417 -18.89 4.55 17.02
C VAL A 417 -17.80 3.51 16.79
N VAL A 418 -17.02 3.62 15.72
CA VAL A 418 -15.88 2.73 15.44
C VAL A 418 -14.84 2.80 16.57
N GLY A 419 -14.54 4.01 17.05
CA GLY A 419 -13.61 4.22 18.16
C GLY A 419 -14.09 3.56 19.46
N LEU A 420 -15.38 3.72 19.81
CA LEU A 420 -15.97 3.08 20.98
C LEU A 420 -15.95 1.56 20.90
N LEU A 421 -16.23 0.98 19.72
CA LEU A 421 -16.13 -0.45 19.49
C LEU A 421 -14.68 -0.94 19.67
N THR A 422 -13.71 -0.20 19.16
CA THR A 422 -12.28 -0.50 19.32
C THR A 422 -11.85 -0.44 20.80
N LEU A 423 -12.26 0.60 21.52
CA LEU A 423 -11.95 0.76 22.95
C LEU A 423 -12.60 -0.35 23.80
N ALA A 424 -13.84 -0.74 23.51
CA ALA A 424 -14.52 -1.83 24.18
C ALA A 424 -13.80 -3.18 23.92
N ALA A 425 -13.36 -3.42 22.69
CA ALA A 425 -12.57 -4.58 22.32
C ALA A 425 -11.21 -4.60 23.04
N ALA A 426 -10.50 -3.48 23.05
CA ALA A 426 -9.22 -3.31 23.76
C ALA A 426 -9.39 -3.52 25.27
N TRP A 427 -10.48 -3.00 25.87
CA TRP A 427 -10.80 -3.22 27.28
C TRP A 427 -11.02 -4.71 27.59
N SER A 428 -11.70 -5.44 26.70
CA SER A 428 -11.92 -6.89 26.87
C SER A 428 -10.62 -7.70 26.78
N ALA A 429 -9.69 -7.24 25.94
CA ALA A 429 -8.42 -7.92 25.69
C ALA A 429 -7.44 -7.87 26.87
N ARG A 430 -7.56 -6.89 27.77
CA ARG A 430 -6.66 -6.71 28.93
C ARG A 430 -6.64 -7.90 29.89
N VAL A 431 -7.78 -8.60 30.04
CA VAL A 431 -7.92 -9.74 30.96
C VAL A 431 -7.54 -11.06 30.33
N ARG A 432 -7.47 -11.15 29.02
CA ARG A 432 -7.16 -12.37 28.27
C ARG A 432 -5.70 -12.40 27.87
N ARG A 433 -4.92 -13.30 28.46
CA ARG A 433 -3.48 -13.41 28.23
C ARG A 433 -3.11 -13.54 26.74
N GLU A 434 -3.89 -14.29 25.97
CA GLU A 434 -3.64 -14.54 24.56
C GLU A 434 -3.85 -13.30 23.69
N GLN A 435 -4.68 -12.34 24.14
CA GLN A 435 -5.01 -11.12 23.43
C GLN A 435 -4.10 -9.93 23.81
N ARG A 436 -3.37 -10.03 24.92
CA ARG A 436 -2.49 -8.96 25.42
C ARG A 436 -1.45 -8.50 24.41
N PRO A 437 -0.75 -9.37 23.64
CA PRO A 437 0.22 -8.90 22.64
C PRO A 437 -0.42 -8.00 21.58
N TRP A 438 -1.66 -8.29 21.15
CA TRP A 438 -2.40 -7.46 20.20
C TRP A 438 -2.78 -6.10 20.79
N LEU A 439 -3.18 -6.09 22.06
CA LEU A 439 -3.45 -4.84 22.77
C LEU A 439 -2.19 -4.00 22.93
N VAL A 440 -1.07 -4.59 23.33
CA VAL A 440 0.22 -3.88 23.47
C VAL A 440 0.69 -3.35 22.12
N MET A 441 0.56 -4.14 21.05
CA MET A 441 0.85 -3.69 19.68
C MET A 441 0.06 -2.44 19.33
N TRP A 442 -1.25 -2.43 19.57
CA TRP A 442 -2.11 -1.28 19.31
C TRP A 442 -1.69 -0.04 20.09
N LEU A 443 -1.43 -0.20 21.40
CA LEU A 443 -0.97 0.89 22.27
C LEU A 443 0.39 1.45 21.87
N LEU A 444 1.33 0.60 21.43
CA LEU A 444 2.64 1.05 20.93
C LEU A 444 2.51 1.90 19.68
N VAL A 445 1.63 1.53 18.75
CA VAL A 445 1.42 2.31 17.53
C VAL A 445 0.69 3.63 17.85
N LEU A 446 -0.32 3.62 18.73
CA LEU A 446 -0.95 4.86 19.19
C LEU A 446 0.07 5.80 19.87
N PHE A 447 0.96 5.25 20.69
CA PHE A 447 2.03 6.01 21.31
C PHE A 447 2.95 6.63 20.25
N LEU A 448 3.37 5.88 19.23
CA LEU A 448 4.16 6.39 18.12
C LEU A 448 3.44 7.52 17.35
N LEU A 449 2.14 7.38 17.11
CA LEU A 449 1.32 8.43 16.48
C LEU A 449 1.30 9.72 17.30
N VAL A 450 1.13 9.59 18.63
CA VAL A 450 1.15 10.73 19.56
C VAL A 450 2.52 11.40 19.59
N LEU A 451 3.60 10.63 19.59
CA LEU A 451 4.97 11.16 19.52
C LEU A 451 5.19 11.97 18.23
N VAL A 452 4.80 11.42 17.09
CA VAL A 452 4.98 12.09 15.78
C VAL A 452 4.10 13.32 15.65
N GLY A 453 2.87 13.28 16.17
CA GLY A 453 1.94 14.42 16.16
C GLY A 453 2.22 15.50 17.19
N GLY A 454 3.13 15.23 18.14
CA GLY A 454 3.41 16.07 19.28
C GLY A 454 4.53 17.11 19.07
N PRO A 455 5.02 17.69 20.18
CA PRO A 455 6.04 18.72 20.16
C PRO A 455 7.39 18.20 19.69
N GLN A 456 8.27 19.12 19.34
CA GLN A 456 9.64 18.80 18.93
C GLN A 456 10.50 18.38 20.13
N TRP A 457 11.04 17.18 20.07
CA TRP A 457 12.02 16.62 21.00
C TRP A 457 12.71 15.43 20.38
N ILE A 458 13.82 14.96 20.96
CA ILE A 458 14.65 13.91 20.37
C ILE A 458 13.90 12.59 20.14
N GLY A 459 12.98 12.21 21.02
CA GLY A 459 12.19 10.99 20.92
C GLY A 459 11.19 10.99 19.74
N ARG A 460 10.82 12.16 19.20
CA ARG A 460 10.00 12.28 18.02
C ARG A 460 10.67 11.65 16.79
N GLN A 461 12.01 11.65 16.73
CA GLN A 461 12.78 11.09 15.62
C GLN A 461 12.63 9.56 15.47
N ILE A 462 12.11 8.86 16.46
CA ILE A 462 11.71 7.46 16.33
C ILE A 462 10.68 7.28 15.19
N GLY A 463 9.89 8.32 14.88
CA GLY A 463 8.95 8.33 13.76
C GLY A 463 9.55 8.69 12.39
N SER A 464 10.83 9.01 12.30
CA SER A 464 11.49 9.40 11.04
C SER A 464 11.45 8.34 9.95
N PRO A 465 11.50 7.01 10.22
CA PRO A 465 11.32 5.99 9.20
C PRO A 465 9.99 6.10 8.43
N TRP A 466 9.00 6.75 9.01
CA TRP A 466 7.71 7.08 8.36
C TRP A 466 7.65 8.54 7.89
N TYR A 467 8.81 9.20 7.72
CA TYR A 467 8.92 10.61 7.31
C TYR A 467 8.19 11.57 8.27
N LEU A 468 8.10 11.22 9.56
CA LEU A 468 7.31 11.94 10.57
C LEU A 468 5.88 12.22 10.11
N GLN A 469 5.31 11.35 9.26
CA GLN A 469 3.99 11.51 8.67
C GLN A 469 2.98 10.56 9.33
N LYS A 470 2.07 11.12 10.11
CA LYS A 470 1.03 10.39 10.87
C LYS A 470 0.23 9.44 9.98
N ALA A 471 -0.13 9.90 8.77
CA ALA A 471 -0.92 9.13 7.82
C ALA A 471 -0.21 7.83 7.33
N ARG A 472 1.12 7.78 7.37
CA ARG A 472 1.89 6.54 7.09
C ARG A 472 1.91 5.58 8.28
N ILE A 473 1.72 6.07 9.50
CA ILE A 473 1.71 5.25 10.73
C ILE A 473 0.28 4.73 11.03
N LEU A 474 -0.76 5.49 10.68
CA LEU A 474 -2.16 5.16 10.97
C LEU A 474 -2.56 3.73 10.58
N PRO A 475 -2.18 3.18 9.41
CA PRO A 475 -2.47 1.80 9.04
C PRO A 475 -2.02 0.75 10.05
N LEU A 476 -0.90 1.01 10.73
CA LEU A 476 -0.35 0.10 11.73
C LEU A 476 -1.21 0.05 13.01
N ALA A 477 -2.00 1.10 13.30
CA ALA A 477 -2.97 1.11 14.41
C ALA A 477 -4.29 0.42 14.02
N ILE A 478 -4.69 0.53 12.76
CA ILE A 478 -5.94 -0.06 12.24
C ILE A 478 -5.88 -1.59 12.30
N LEU A 479 -4.77 -2.17 11.88
CA LEU A 479 -4.63 -3.62 11.80
C LEU A 479 -4.87 -4.32 13.16
N PRO A 480 -4.21 -3.97 14.27
CA PRO A 480 -4.51 -4.55 15.57
C PRO A 480 -5.91 -4.18 16.11
N ALA A 481 -6.46 -3.01 15.75
CA ALA A 481 -7.83 -2.64 16.12
C ALA A 481 -8.86 -3.60 15.52
N LEU A 482 -8.75 -3.93 14.23
CA LEU A 482 -9.61 -4.91 13.55
C LEU A 482 -9.45 -6.32 14.16
N ILE A 483 -8.24 -6.72 14.52
CA ILE A 483 -7.97 -7.99 15.21
C ILE A 483 -8.68 -8.03 16.57
N LEU A 484 -8.53 -6.98 17.38
CA LEU A 484 -9.16 -6.88 18.70
C LEU A 484 -10.69 -6.94 18.61
N MET A 485 -11.27 -6.23 17.63
CA MET A 485 -12.73 -6.27 17.37
C MET A 485 -13.20 -7.67 16.99
N ALA A 486 -12.49 -8.38 16.11
CA ALA A 486 -12.85 -9.74 15.71
C ALA A 486 -12.75 -10.74 16.88
N GLN A 487 -11.70 -10.62 17.70
CA GLN A 487 -11.52 -11.45 18.89
C GLN A 487 -12.57 -11.17 19.97
N ALA A 488 -12.98 -9.92 20.16
CA ALA A 488 -14.05 -9.55 21.07
C ALA A 488 -15.40 -10.10 20.57
N GLY A 489 -15.71 -9.92 19.29
CA GLY A 489 -16.94 -10.41 18.65
C GLY A 489 -17.07 -11.94 18.68
N SER A 490 -15.96 -12.66 18.51
CA SER A 490 -15.93 -14.14 18.56
C SER A 490 -15.95 -14.72 19.97
N GLY A 491 -15.79 -13.90 21.02
CA GLY A 491 -15.76 -14.30 22.42
C GLY A 491 -17.01 -13.90 23.22
N GLN A 492 -16.90 -13.98 24.55
CA GLN A 492 -18.00 -13.62 25.48
C GLN A 492 -18.57 -12.21 25.27
N PRO A 493 -17.79 -11.14 24.95
CA PRO A 493 -18.38 -9.84 24.70
C PRO A 493 -19.38 -9.85 23.54
N GLY A 494 -19.05 -10.58 22.44
CA GLY A 494 -19.97 -10.74 21.31
C GLY A 494 -21.26 -11.49 21.69
N GLN A 495 -21.17 -12.54 22.55
CA GLN A 495 -22.33 -13.26 23.06
C GLN A 495 -23.24 -12.33 23.88
N ARG A 496 -22.67 -11.54 24.79
CA ARG A 496 -23.41 -10.58 25.61
C ARG A 496 -24.12 -9.54 24.75
N LEU A 497 -23.44 -9.02 23.72
CA LEU A 497 -24.05 -8.08 22.76
C LEU A 497 -25.22 -8.73 22.03
N TRP A 498 -25.05 -9.97 21.55
CA TRP A 498 -26.12 -10.71 20.90
C TRP A 498 -27.34 -10.93 21.80
N GLU A 499 -27.12 -11.34 23.06
CA GLU A 499 -28.17 -11.51 24.05
C GLU A 499 -28.89 -10.20 24.35
N LEU A 500 -28.14 -9.10 24.50
CA LEU A 500 -28.71 -7.77 24.72
C LEU A 500 -29.62 -7.39 23.56
N LEU A 501 -29.16 -7.52 22.30
CA LEU A 501 -29.96 -7.22 21.12
C LEU A 501 -31.23 -8.07 21.04
N ARG A 502 -31.14 -9.37 21.37
CA ARG A 502 -32.31 -10.25 21.41
C ARG A 502 -33.32 -9.83 22.49
N ARG A 503 -32.85 -9.53 23.71
CA ARG A 503 -33.71 -9.08 24.81
C ARG A 503 -34.41 -7.74 24.46
N THR A 504 -33.68 -6.80 23.85
CA THR A 504 -34.27 -5.54 23.40
C THR A 504 -35.31 -5.79 22.32
N ALA A 505 -35.01 -6.62 21.33
CA ALA A 505 -35.95 -6.98 20.25
C ALA A 505 -37.23 -7.64 20.80
N SER A 506 -37.11 -8.50 21.82
CA SER A 506 -38.29 -9.13 22.46
C SER A 506 -39.14 -8.12 23.24
N ARG A 507 -38.52 -7.11 23.89
CA ARG A 507 -39.25 -6.05 24.63
C ARG A 507 -40.03 -5.10 23.72
N VAL A 508 -39.54 -4.86 22.51
CA VAL A 508 -40.21 -4.01 21.51
C VAL A 508 -41.34 -4.74 20.77
N GLY A 509 -41.69 -5.97 21.19
CA GLY A 509 -42.84 -6.72 20.63
C GLY A 509 -42.52 -7.47 19.34
N GLY A 510 -41.27 -7.73 19.05
CA GLY A 510 -40.85 -8.48 17.85
C GLY A 510 -41.31 -9.94 17.89
N THR A 511 -42.16 -10.37 16.96
CA THR A 511 -42.63 -11.75 16.82
C THR A 511 -41.51 -12.76 16.54
N ARG A 512 -40.33 -12.26 16.09
CA ARG A 512 -39.14 -13.05 15.76
C ARG A 512 -37.87 -12.37 16.28
N PRO A 513 -37.63 -12.33 17.61
CA PRO A 513 -36.57 -11.51 18.23
C PRO A 513 -35.16 -11.81 17.70
N GLY A 514 -34.88 -13.05 17.27
CA GLY A 514 -33.60 -13.40 16.65
C GLY A 514 -33.39 -12.75 15.27
N ARG A 515 -34.42 -12.62 14.44
CA ARG A 515 -34.32 -11.94 13.15
C ARG A 515 -34.18 -10.43 13.30
N THR A 516 -34.91 -9.85 14.25
CA THR A 516 -34.79 -8.42 14.58
C THR A 516 -33.39 -8.10 15.11
N ALA A 517 -32.87 -8.89 16.02
CA ALA A 517 -31.49 -8.73 16.51
C ALA A 517 -30.43 -8.85 15.41
N ALA A 518 -30.61 -9.80 14.48
CA ALA A 518 -29.72 -9.95 13.33
C ALA A 518 -29.78 -8.71 12.39
N ALA A 519 -30.98 -8.24 12.08
CA ALA A 519 -31.17 -7.04 11.27
C ALA A 519 -30.55 -5.81 11.94
N THR A 520 -30.71 -5.65 13.26
CA THR A 520 -30.08 -4.57 14.03
C THR A 520 -28.56 -4.66 13.97
N LEU A 521 -27.98 -5.85 14.11
CA LEU A 521 -26.53 -6.04 14.01
C LEU A 521 -26.03 -5.68 12.61
N VAL A 522 -26.71 -6.12 11.57
CA VAL A 522 -26.40 -5.77 10.17
C VAL A 522 -26.46 -4.25 9.97
N ALA A 523 -27.50 -3.60 10.48
CA ALA A 523 -27.63 -2.15 10.40
C ALA A 523 -26.49 -1.42 11.14
N LEU A 524 -26.14 -1.87 12.35
CA LEU A 524 -25.00 -1.33 13.14
C LEU A 524 -23.65 -1.44 12.44
N VAL A 525 -23.51 -2.41 11.52
CA VAL A 525 -22.29 -2.59 10.71
C VAL A 525 -22.38 -1.78 9.42
N LEU A 526 -23.47 -1.87 8.67
CA LEU A 526 -23.56 -1.29 7.33
C LEU A 526 -23.82 0.22 7.33
N LEU A 527 -24.55 0.77 8.31
CA LEU A 527 -24.81 2.20 8.37
C LEU A 527 -23.52 3.03 8.55
N PRO A 528 -22.60 2.68 9.48
CA PRO A 528 -21.31 3.35 9.56
C PRO A 528 -20.50 3.29 8.25
N VAL A 529 -20.52 2.14 7.57
CA VAL A 529 -19.83 1.95 6.30
C VAL A 529 -20.44 2.86 5.22
N ALA A 530 -21.76 2.84 5.05
CA ALA A 530 -22.45 3.66 4.05
C ALA A 530 -22.20 5.17 4.27
N ALA A 531 -22.18 5.60 5.52
CA ALA A 531 -21.95 7.01 5.85
C ALA A 531 -20.48 7.45 5.65
N ARG A 532 -19.53 6.52 5.49
CA ARG A 532 -18.13 6.79 5.14
C ARG A 532 -17.89 6.92 3.63
N VAL A 533 -18.78 6.42 2.79
CA VAL A 533 -18.61 6.46 1.32
C VAL A 533 -18.32 7.87 0.78
N PRO A 534 -18.99 8.96 1.24
CA PRO A 534 -18.64 10.30 0.78
C PRO A 534 -17.19 10.71 1.08
N LEU A 535 -16.66 10.32 2.25
CA LEU A 535 -15.25 10.56 2.61
C LEU A 535 -14.31 9.76 1.70
N GLU A 536 -14.59 8.49 1.45
CA GLU A 536 -13.80 7.64 0.55
C GLU A 536 -13.76 8.22 -0.87
N ARG A 537 -14.92 8.64 -1.39
CA ARG A 537 -15.00 9.31 -2.70
C ARG A 537 -14.20 10.61 -2.74
N ASN A 538 -14.21 11.40 -1.68
CA ASN A 538 -13.42 12.62 -1.59
C ASN A 538 -11.91 12.31 -1.60
N LEU A 539 -11.46 11.27 -0.92
CA LEU A 539 -10.05 10.85 -0.94
C LEU A 539 -9.60 10.46 -2.35
N VAL A 540 -10.45 9.77 -3.09
CA VAL A 540 -10.17 9.42 -4.49
C VAL A 540 -10.18 10.67 -5.38
N ALA A 541 -11.23 11.48 -5.30
CA ALA A 541 -11.37 12.70 -6.10
C ALA A 541 -10.22 13.69 -5.85
N SER A 542 -9.70 13.75 -4.61
CA SER A 542 -8.57 14.61 -4.24
C SER A 542 -7.26 14.29 -4.96
N VAL A 543 -7.23 13.21 -5.74
CA VAL A 543 -6.05 12.74 -6.48
C VAL A 543 -6.32 12.59 -7.97
N TYR A 544 -7.54 12.25 -8.37
CA TYR A 544 -7.87 11.93 -9.76
C TYR A 544 -8.70 12.99 -10.47
N ASP A 545 -9.49 13.78 -9.74
CA ASP A 545 -10.32 14.83 -10.34
C ASP A 545 -9.54 16.14 -10.43
N PRO A 546 -9.18 16.63 -11.65
CA PRO A 546 -8.41 17.85 -11.80
C PRO A 546 -8.98 19.09 -11.11
N GLN A 547 -10.29 19.11 -10.84
CA GLN A 547 -10.96 20.22 -10.14
C GLN A 547 -10.89 20.10 -8.60
N ARG A 548 -10.41 18.97 -8.06
CA ARG A 548 -10.42 18.64 -6.62
C ARG A 548 -9.07 18.23 -6.07
N ILE A 549 -8.00 18.35 -6.86
CA ILE A 549 -6.66 17.91 -6.45
C ILE A 549 -6.20 18.65 -5.19
N GLN A 550 -5.84 17.89 -4.18
CA GLN A 550 -5.48 18.41 -2.87
C GLN A 550 -4.07 19.04 -2.82
N TYR A 551 -3.13 18.51 -3.58
CA TYR A 551 -1.73 18.97 -3.62
C TYR A 551 -1.45 20.10 -4.61
N GLY A 552 -2.47 20.64 -5.23
CA GLY A 552 -2.35 21.51 -6.37
C GLY A 552 -2.37 20.73 -7.66
N THR A 553 -3.22 21.20 -8.56
CA THR A 553 -3.43 20.56 -9.87
C THR A 553 -2.16 20.65 -10.69
N LEU A 554 -1.61 19.52 -11.10
CA LEU A 554 -0.48 19.43 -12.02
C LEU A 554 -0.96 19.41 -13.47
N LEU A 555 -2.09 18.73 -13.73
CA LEU A 555 -2.73 18.65 -15.04
C LEU A 555 -4.19 19.08 -14.92
N THR A 556 -4.57 20.10 -15.67
CA THR A 556 -5.97 20.43 -15.93
C THR A 556 -6.61 19.39 -16.85
N LYS A 557 -7.93 19.42 -17.01
CA LYS A 557 -8.61 18.57 -17.99
C LYS A 557 -8.10 18.86 -19.41
N ASP A 558 -7.89 20.12 -19.72
CA ASP A 558 -7.40 20.56 -21.04
C ASP A 558 -5.97 20.06 -21.29
N ALA A 559 -5.11 20.13 -20.28
CA ALA A 559 -3.76 19.59 -20.36
C ALA A 559 -3.74 18.07 -20.62
N ILE A 560 -4.64 17.31 -19.94
CA ILE A 560 -4.80 15.87 -20.20
C ILE A 560 -5.25 15.63 -21.64
N THR A 561 -6.23 16.39 -22.12
CA THR A 561 -6.74 16.31 -23.50
C THR A 561 -5.66 16.61 -24.51
N LEU A 562 -4.90 17.70 -24.30
CA LEU A 562 -3.77 18.08 -25.17
C LEU A 562 -2.75 16.95 -25.27
N ILE A 563 -2.26 16.43 -24.13
CA ILE A 563 -1.25 15.36 -24.11
C ILE A 563 -1.76 14.11 -24.84
N GLN A 564 -3.01 13.71 -24.61
CA GLN A 564 -3.59 12.54 -25.24
C GLN A 564 -3.79 12.70 -26.75
N ARG A 565 -4.16 13.90 -27.21
CA ARG A 565 -4.36 14.22 -28.62
C ARG A 565 -3.03 14.34 -29.37
N SER A 566 -2.10 15.12 -28.82
CA SER A 566 -0.86 15.47 -29.48
C SER A 566 0.19 14.34 -29.48
N ARG A 567 0.02 13.30 -28.69
CA ARG A 567 0.97 12.18 -28.63
C ARG A 567 1.20 11.51 -29.99
N SER A 568 0.20 11.47 -30.85
CA SER A 568 0.28 10.84 -32.17
C SER A 568 0.96 11.73 -33.22
N SER A 569 1.06 13.04 -32.98
CA SER A 569 1.73 14.01 -33.87
C SER A 569 3.22 14.16 -33.55
N LEU A 570 3.69 13.63 -32.42
CA LEU A 570 5.09 13.66 -32.05
C LEU A 570 5.81 12.34 -32.43
N PRO A 571 7.09 12.43 -32.88
CA PRO A 571 7.93 11.24 -33.05
C PRO A 571 8.01 10.37 -31.81
N ASP A 572 8.26 9.08 -31.99
CA ASP A 572 8.32 8.13 -30.85
C ASP A 572 9.48 8.40 -29.89
N ASP A 573 10.57 8.96 -30.40
CA ASP A 573 11.77 9.36 -29.66
C ASP A 573 11.75 10.82 -29.18
N ALA A 574 10.61 11.50 -29.30
CA ALA A 574 10.49 12.89 -28.88
C ALA A 574 10.76 13.06 -27.37
N VAL A 575 11.59 14.07 -27.06
CA VAL A 575 11.87 14.50 -25.69
C VAL A 575 11.21 15.85 -25.44
N VAL A 576 10.31 15.89 -24.47
CA VAL A 576 9.54 17.08 -24.11
C VAL A 576 10.17 17.76 -22.90
N LEU A 577 10.46 19.04 -23.02
CA LEU A 577 10.86 19.93 -21.95
C LEU A 577 9.63 20.60 -21.35
N GLY A 578 9.62 20.86 -20.07
CA GLY A 578 8.60 21.65 -19.38
C GLY A 578 8.71 21.52 -17.86
N ALA A 579 8.00 22.36 -17.16
CA ALA A 579 8.04 22.40 -15.70
C ALA A 579 7.31 21.19 -15.08
N PRO A 580 7.96 20.38 -14.23
CA PRO A 580 7.31 19.30 -13.48
C PRO A 580 6.14 19.80 -12.63
N SER A 581 6.23 20.98 -12.04
CA SER A 581 5.14 21.60 -11.28
C SER A 581 3.92 21.96 -12.14
N ARG A 582 4.06 21.96 -13.46
CA ARG A 582 3.00 22.21 -14.44
C ARG A 582 2.59 20.94 -15.21
N GLY A 583 3.00 19.76 -14.75
CA GLY A 583 2.58 18.49 -15.30
C GLY A 583 3.38 17.95 -16.47
N ALA A 584 4.50 18.58 -16.85
CA ALA A 584 5.34 18.10 -17.94
C ALA A 584 5.79 16.64 -17.77
N THR A 585 6.01 16.18 -16.54
CA THR A 585 6.39 14.80 -16.21
C THR A 585 5.42 13.74 -16.76
N TYR A 586 4.15 14.09 -16.94
CA TYR A 586 3.12 13.15 -17.43
C TYR A 586 3.21 12.88 -18.94
N TRP A 587 3.99 13.64 -19.69
CA TRP A 587 4.23 13.30 -21.09
C TRP A 587 4.82 11.90 -21.26
N TRP A 588 5.60 11.41 -20.28
CA TRP A 588 6.10 10.05 -20.36
C TRP A 588 5.00 9.01 -20.07
N SER A 589 4.37 9.04 -18.92
CA SER A 589 3.40 8.02 -18.50
C SER A 589 2.05 8.10 -19.21
N LEU A 590 1.60 9.30 -19.62
CA LEU A 590 0.32 9.55 -20.30
C LEU A 590 0.49 9.73 -21.80
N GLY A 591 1.51 10.48 -22.22
CA GLY A 591 1.78 10.79 -23.63
C GLY A 591 2.65 9.76 -24.35
N GLY A 592 3.39 8.92 -23.61
CA GLY A 592 4.32 7.95 -24.20
C GLY A 592 5.51 8.62 -24.88
N ARG A 593 5.93 9.79 -24.43
CA ARG A 593 7.08 10.55 -24.93
C ARG A 593 8.02 10.86 -23.77
N HIS A 594 9.32 10.77 -24.03
CA HIS A 594 10.31 11.06 -22.99
C HIS A 594 10.23 12.50 -22.50
N VAL A 595 10.70 12.73 -21.29
CA VAL A 595 10.75 14.05 -20.67
C VAL A 595 12.13 14.31 -20.08
N VAL A 596 12.53 15.58 -20.09
CA VAL A 596 13.83 15.96 -19.50
C VAL A 596 13.80 15.71 -17.97
N TYR A 597 12.68 16.01 -17.33
CA TYR A 597 12.52 15.86 -15.87
C TYR A 597 11.41 14.84 -15.55
N PRO A 598 11.79 13.55 -15.38
CA PRO A 598 10.79 12.48 -15.18
C PRO A 598 10.19 12.48 -13.79
N THR A 599 10.72 13.25 -12.86
CA THR A 599 10.25 13.34 -11.46
C THR A 599 10.15 14.78 -10.99
N ARG A 600 9.49 15.01 -9.87
CA ARG A 600 9.45 16.33 -9.23
C ARG A 600 10.70 16.64 -8.39
N ALA A 601 11.57 15.68 -8.17
CA ALA A 601 12.79 15.87 -7.38
C ALA A 601 13.81 16.80 -8.05
N GLY A 602 13.69 16.99 -9.37
CA GLY A 602 14.62 17.81 -10.14
C GLY A 602 15.78 17.02 -10.73
N ALA A 603 16.66 17.76 -11.39
CA ALA A 603 17.94 17.23 -11.82
C ALA A 603 18.99 17.40 -10.70
N ASP A 604 20.00 16.56 -10.70
CA ASP A 604 21.14 16.72 -9.80
C ASP A 604 21.98 17.95 -10.21
N ASP A 605 22.55 18.64 -9.23
CA ASP A 605 23.37 19.82 -9.45
C ASP A 605 24.52 19.52 -10.44
N GLY A 606 24.72 20.42 -11.39
CA GLY A 606 25.80 20.34 -12.38
C GLY A 606 25.56 19.37 -13.54
N THR A 607 24.37 18.74 -13.63
CA THR A 607 24.01 17.93 -14.80
C THR A 607 23.58 18.81 -15.98
N PRO A 608 23.58 18.28 -17.23
CA PRO A 608 23.06 19.02 -18.39
C PRO A 608 21.58 19.45 -18.22
N GLU A 609 20.77 18.64 -17.52
CA GLU A 609 19.39 18.93 -17.23
C GLU A 609 19.26 20.14 -16.28
N ASP A 610 20.09 20.21 -15.22
CA ASP A 610 20.13 21.36 -14.32
C ASP A 610 20.58 22.64 -15.05
N ALA A 611 21.63 22.51 -15.87
CA ALA A 611 22.11 23.62 -16.70
C ALA A 611 21.04 24.12 -17.68
N LEU A 612 20.25 23.21 -18.30
CA LEU A 612 19.16 23.56 -19.20
C LEU A 612 18.04 24.33 -18.50
N ALA A 613 17.63 23.90 -17.29
CA ALA A 613 16.63 24.63 -16.50
C ALA A 613 17.07 26.06 -16.21
N SER A 614 18.37 26.26 -15.99
CA SER A 614 18.95 27.58 -15.74
C SER A 614 19.06 28.46 -17.00
N ALA A 615 19.30 27.87 -18.17
CA ALA A 615 19.44 28.57 -19.44
C ALA A 615 18.08 28.85 -20.13
N TRP A 616 17.01 28.14 -19.77
CA TRP A 616 15.72 28.21 -20.48
C TRP A 616 15.13 29.60 -20.66
N PRO A 617 15.11 30.50 -19.65
CA PRO A 617 14.51 31.82 -19.80
C PRO A 617 15.19 32.71 -20.89
N THR A 618 16.41 32.36 -21.30
CA THR A 618 17.17 33.10 -22.31
C THR A 618 17.13 32.47 -23.69
N LEU A 619 16.19 31.56 -23.96
CA LEU A 619 16.10 30.85 -25.24
C LEU A 619 16.02 31.80 -26.46
N GLY A 620 15.28 32.90 -26.37
CA GLY A 620 15.18 33.89 -27.46
C GLY A 620 16.49 34.63 -27.78
N GLN A 621 17.45 34.58 -26.84
CA GLN A 621 18.82 35.08 -27.02
C GLN A 621 19.79 33.93 -27.28
N ALA A 622 19.29 32.84 -27.93
CA ALA A 622 19.96 31.55 -28.01
C ALA A 622 21.47 31.67 -28.23
N ASP A 623 22.20 31.49 -27.16
CA ASP A 623 23.65 31.32 -27.25
C ASP A 623 23.95 29.88 -27.69
N SER A 624 25.16 29.65 -28.17
CA SER A 624 25.63 28.33 -28.59
C SER A 624 25.54 27.30 -27.46
N ARG A 625 25.51 27.74 -26.19
CA ARG A 625 25.43 26.88 -25.02
C ARG A 625 24.03 26.29 -24.81
N THR A 626 22.97 27.11 -24.93
CA THR A 626 21.59 26.63 -24.81
C THR A 626 21.27 25.63 -25.91
N CYS A 627 21.65 25.95 -27.17
CA CYS A 627 21.47 25.04 -28.31
C CYS A 627 22.28 23.73 -28.14
N THR A 628 23.51 23.82 -27.61
CA THR A 628 24.31 22.63 -27.30
C THR A 628 23.63 21.73 -26.25
N LEU A 629 23.03 22.30 -25.22
CA LEU A 629 22.30 21.53 -24.18
C LEU A 629 21.04 20.88 -24.77
N LEU A 630 20.24 21.62 -25.55
CA LEU A 630 19.04 21.09 -26.20
C LEU A 630 19.39 19.93 -27.15
N ASN A 631 20.43 20.10 -27.98
CA ASN A 631 20.89 19.03 -28.86
C ASN A 631 21.43 17.81 -28.14
N ARG A 632 22.21 18.02 -27.06
CA ARG A 632 22.77 16.94 -26.24
C ARG A 632 21.68 16.11 -25.58
N LEU A 633 20.59 16.74 -25.11
CA LEU A 633 19.47 16.10 -24.46
C LEU A 633 18.38 15.63 -25.43
N GLY A 634 18.55 15.88 -26.75
CA GLY A 634 17.56 15.52 -27.78
C GLY A 634 16.26 16.29 -27.69
N VAL A 635 16.25 17.45 -27.02
CA VAL A 635 15.05 18.24 -26.77
C VAL A 635 14.66 19.04 -28.01
N ARG A 636 13.43 18.80 -28.48
CA ARG A 636 12.85 19.52 -29.63
C ARG A 636 11.49 20.13 -29.34
N TYR A 637 10.88 19.77 -28.20
CA TYR A 637 9.53 20.17 -27.87
C TYR A 637 9.48 20.77 -26.47
N PHE A 638 8.61 21.78 -26.31
CA PHE A 638 8.35 22.41 -25.04
C PHE A 638 6.86 22.37 -24.73
N TYR A 639 6.53 21.97 -23.50
CA TYR A 639 5.18 21.98 -22.98
C TYR A 639 5.03 23.04 -21.89
N SER A 640 3.98 23.85 -22.00
CA SER A 640 3.60 24.85 -21.00
C SER A 640 2.15 24.68 -20.56
N SER A 641 1.84 25.06 -19.34
CA SER A 641 0.47 25.18 -18.83
C SER A 641 0.42 26.29 -17.78
N SER A 642 -0.40 27.31 -18.01
CA SER A 642 -0.48 28.48 -17.11
C SER A 642 -1.40 28.23 -15.91
N ASP A 643 -2.47 27.46 -16.05
CA ASP A 643 -3.54 27.35 -15.05
C ASP A 643 -3.47 26.09 -14.16
N ALA A 644 -2.41 25.29 -14.27
CA ALA A 644 -2.24 24.08 -13.49
C ALA A 644 -2.32 24.30 -11.96
N THR A 645 -2.15 25.53 -11.50
CA THR A 645 -2.25 25.89 -10.07
C THR A 645 -3.49 26.70 -9.72
N ALA A 646 -4.31 27.10 -10.69
CA ALA A 646 -5.40 28.06 -10.51
C ALA A 646 -6.70 27.44 -9.99
N SER A 647 -6.82 26.13 -9.88
CA SER A 647 -8.07 25.45 -9.59
C SER A 647 -8.46 25.39 -8.10
N GLY A 648 -8.21 26.46 -7.34
CA GLY A 648 -8.86 26.66 -6.04
C GLY A 648 -8.47 25.67 -4.92
N SER A 649 -7.49 24.82 -5.13
CA SER A 649 -6.91 24.04 -4.02
C SER A 649 -6.09 24.98 -3.16
N ALA A 650 -6.37 25.01 -1.87
CA ALA A 650 -5.73 25.87 -0.86
C ALA A 650 -4.19 25.74 -0.79
N THR A 651 -3.62 24.83 -1.53
CA THR A 651 -2.19 24.54 -1.58
C THR A 651 -1.74 24.35 -3.02
N GLY A 652 -2.04 25.30 -3.92
CA GLY A 652 -1.50 25.25 -5.27
C GLY A 652 -0.06 24.72 -5.26
N ALA A 653 0.28 23.77 -6.12
CA ALA A 653 1.67 23.30 -6.20
C ALA A 653 2.52 24.50 -6.61
N ALA A 654 3.05 25.20 -5.62
CA ALA A 654 4.00 26.26 -5.89
C ALA A 654 5.09 25.69 -6.79
N PRO A 655 5.54 26.43 -7.82
CA PRO A 655 6.68 26.02 -8.61
C PRO A 655 7.80 25.62 -7.67
N LEU A 656 8.40 24.46 -7.93
CA LEU A 656 9.62 24.10 -7.23
C LEU A 656 10.69 25.14 -7.56
N ARG A 657 11.52 25.48 -6.60
CA ARG A 657 12.49 26.58 -6.76
C ARG A 657 13.35 26.43 -8.00
N TRP A 658 13.70 25.19 -8.36
CA TRP A 658 14.52 24.86 -9.53
C TRP A 658 13.72 24.87 -10.84
N ASP A 659 12.40 24.58 -10.84
CA ASP A 659 11.58 24.52 -12.08
C ASP A 659 10.82 25.82 -12.37
N ALA A 660 10.91 26.81 -11.49
CA ALA A 660 10.22 28.09 -11.66
C ALA A 660 10.58 28.79 -13.00
N ARG A 661 11.82 28.62 -13.47
CA ARG A 661 12.28 29.16 -14.75
C ARG A 661 11.63 28.49 -15.94
N LEU A 662 11.27 27.20 -15.82
CA LEU A 662 10.60 26.43 -16.87
C LEU A 662 9.09 26.73 -16.98
N THR A 663 8.53 27.51 -16.06
CA THR A 663 7.14 27.99 -16.14
C THR A 663 7.00 29.20 -17.07
N GLN A 664 8.10 29.84 -17.48
CA GLN A 664 8.12 30.96 -18.40
C GLN A 664 8.12 30.43 -19.82
N VAL A 665 7.23 30.97 -20.66
CA VAL A 665 7.21 30.69 -22.10
C VAL A 665 8.01 31.77 -22.80
N PRO A 666 9.15 31.44 -23.44
CA PRO A 666 9.93 32.41 -24.23
C PRO A 666 9.06 33.01 -25.33
N THR A 667 9.29 34.28 -25.62
CA THR A 667 8.53 35.02 -26.67
C THR A 667 9.03 34.73 -28.09
N GLU A 668 10.25 34.22 -28.22
CA GLU A 668 10.91 33.91 -29.52
C GLU A 668 11.48 32.49 -29.48
N GLY A 669 11.72 31.93 -30.67
CA GLY A 669 12.34 30.62 -30.86
C GLY A 669 11.41 29.43 -30.58
N LEU A 670 10.11 29.66 -30.55
CA LEU A 670 9.07 28.65 -30.38
C LEU A 670 8.00 28.76 -31.46
N GLU A 671 7.59 27.62 -32.03
CA GLU A 671 6.46 27.50 -32.94
C GLU A 671 5.36 26.70 -32.27
N LEU A 672 4.14 27.24 -32.20
CA LEU A 672 3.00 26.55 -31.62
C LEU A 672 2.58 25.36 -32.49
N ILE A 673 2.56 24.15 -31.92
CA ILE A 673 2.08 22.92 -32.57
C ILE A 673 0.60 22.71 -32.28
N ASP A 674 0.23 22.77 -31.00
CA ASP A 674 -1.12 22.45 -30.53
C ASP A 674 -1.40 23.15 -29.19
N SER A 675 -2.66 23.46 -28.92
CA SER A 675 -3.08 24.05 -27.65
C SER A 675 -4.49 23.62 -27.27
N GLU A 676 -4.74 23.55 -25.95
CA GLU A 676 -6.06 23.29 -25.37
C GLU A 676 -6.19 24.07 -24.08
N GLY A 677 -7.13 25.02 -24.02
CA GLY A 677 -7.25 25.93 -22.89
C GLY A 677 -5.95 26.66 -22.60
N SER A 678 -5.43 26.51 -21.40
CA SER A 678 -4.17 27.14 -20.98
C SER A 678 -2.92 26.28 -21.21
N ALA A 679 -3.08 25.08 -21.73
CA ALA A 679 -1.99 24.16 -22.04
C ALA A 679 -1.57 24.28 -23.50
N SER A 680 -0.27 24.27 -23.78
CA SER A 680 0.28 24.42 -25.11
C SER A 680 1.51 23.56 -25.32
N LEU A 681 1.64 23.04 -26.54
CA LEU A 681 2.79 22.27 -27.01
C LEU A 681 3.49 23.06 -28.13
N TRP A 682 4.78 23.23 -28.03
CA TRP A 682 5.60 24.04 -28.90
C TRP A 682 6.73 23.22 -29.52
N ARG A 683 7.09 23.52 -30.76
CA ARG A 683 8.37 23.13 -31.37
C ARG A 683 9.41 24.20 -31.04
N ILE A 684 10.62 23.80 -30.65
CA ILE A 684 11.73 24.69 -30.38
C ILE A 684 12.44 24.93 -31.73
N THR A 685 12.42 26.17 -32.21
CA THR A 685 13.01 26.58 -33.49
C THR A 685 14.25 27.48 -33.34
N ALA A 686 14.54 27.92 -32.12
CA ALA A 686 15.66 28.82 -31.84
C ALA A 686 17.04 28.28 -32.22
N CYS A 687 17.16 26.95 -32.41
CA CYS A 687 18.43 26.26 -32.69
C CYS A 687 18.40 25.46 -34.01
N ASP A 688 17.42 25.71 -34.88
CA ASP A 688 17.30 25.07 -36.20
C ASP A 688 18.30 25.64 -37.19
#